data_872c36365445e3ed84710f9699d7d6ad
#
_entry.id   872c36365445e3ed84710f9699d7d6ad
#
_cell.length_a   1.000
_cell.length_b   1.000
_cell.length_c   1.000
_cell.angle_alpha   90.00
_cell.angle_beta   90.00
_cell.angle_gamma   90.00
#
_symmetry.space_group_name_H-M   'P 1'
#
loop_
_entity.id
_entity.type
_entity.pdbx_description
1 polymer ?
#
loop_
_entity_poly.entity_id
_entity_poly.type
_entity_poly.pdbx_seq_one_letter_code
_entity_poly.pdbx_strand_id
1 'polypeptide(L)'
;MKKRHQAGKKIAAWLMALSLCMTAVPAEQVVYAAGGQNETEVTELTENPETAENTEALDDSETAESEDTEDNGEENTSEAVETDSTENESETTENTESVKDTEATESTEVTEISETTEGTQEVENSEMTETENTESVIGDTKSEDTETEESEEVVRKDGNVTPGSTYATAASIGLNTTYKATTSRKSVTHWYKFTMSKAGMVQLKFAHANLSSTSNSPAWKIDFIADQFGGMVSVNSGLQDTQNQTAKIGLEAGTYYVQVTGRGVLTIGSSDYSFSVQYEDIYCETEQNDSISTADNYTKLGQTITGSISSTSDTDYYKITSAAKGYLSFQLQHDKVSSKLATDIYSVAVCDASGNTIYTMTSRTDEEKTESVNFGLAAGTYYLKVSGMTYLNASGSFAIYGTNGETYKLNASWTNADNWECESNDTYDTTAVSGITYSGDIRTYSDVDYFKTTLSANGYINVKLTHPVVSGQETTNMYVLSVIKKVDQDQYTEVYTTNIRGGDTSVSTPNLGLPKGEYYVKIAGTGNSAGTLLSGTSYPVNYDVCIKTKTAGDREVESNDSAATANSVKNGKTYYGSISSSSDKDYYKIKMSKAGYLQLKFGHKNNQSTASCYNVVLYNKDNSEIYKFTSTGTETSFTSCKLGLAAGEYYVCVSQASTLYTGDYTICMTQKAASGSSLAAKRTTVTGLRQIT
;
A
#
# COMPACT_ATOMS: atom_id res chain seq x y z
N MET A 1 47.44 -22.88 12.25
CA MET A 1 47.47 -22.04 11.05
C MET A 1 47.01 -22.74 9.77
N LYS A 2 46.05 -23.69 9.79
CA LYS A 2 45.55 -24.39 8.57
C LYS A 2 44.00 -24.29 8.38
N LYS A 3 43.29 -23.46 9.18
CA LYS A 3 41.84 -23.30 9.08
C LYS A 3 41.38 -21.94 8.56
N ARG A 4 42.28 -20.99 8.25
CA ARG A 4 41.92 -19.66 7.70
C ARG A 4 42.03 -19.54 6.18
N HIS A 5 42.50 -20.56 5.46
CA HIS A 5 42.66 -20.52 4.01
C HIS A 5 41.52 -21.17 3.21
N GLN A 6 40.51 -21.77 3.87
CA GLN A 6 39.36 -22.35 3.16
C GLN A 6 38.11 -21.46 3.16
N ALA A 7 38.02 -20.41 3.99
CA ALA A 7 36.92 -19.46 3.99
C ALA A 7 37.01 -18.46 2.83
N GLY A 8 38.21 -18.02 2.46
CA GLY A 8 38.43 -17.06 1.39
C GLY A 8 38.13 -17.59 -0.04
N LYS A 9 38.20 -18.92 -0.24
CA LYS A 9 37.93 -19.51 -1.57
C LYS A 9 36.44 -19.76 -1.84
N LYS A 10 35.59 -19.79 -0.81
CA LYS A 10 34.13 -19.94 -0.98
C LYS A 10 33.42 -18.60 -1.26
N ILE A 11 33.97 -17.50 -0.79
CA ILE A 11 33.43 -16.15 -1.03
C ILE A 11 33.77 -15.67 -2.44
N ALA A 12 34.97 -16.00 -2.97
CA ALA A 12 35.36 -15.66 -4.34
C ALA A 12 34.57 -16.46 -5.41
N ALA A 13 34.15 -17.68 -5.10
CA ALA A 13 33.33 -18.50 -6.01
C ALA A 13 31.86 -18.05 -6.04
N TRP A 14 31.35 -17.40 -4.97
CA TRP A 14 29.97 -16.89 -4.92
C TRP A 14 29.84 -15.54 -5.66
N LEU A 15 30.86 -14.70 -5.58
CA LEU A 15 30.89 -13.42 -6.32
C LEU A 15 31.10 -13.59 -7.83
N MET A 16 31.73 -14.69 -8.29
CA MET A 16 31.82 -15.00 -9.73
C MET A 16 30.55 -15.63 -10.31
N ALA A 17 29.72 -16.29 -9.48
CA ALA A 17 28.45 -16.85 -9.93
C ALA A 17 27.34 -15.78 -10.09
N LEU A 18 27.42 -14.67 -9.37
CA LEU A 18 26.45 -13.56 -9.50
C LEU A 18 26.75 -12.63 -10.68
N SER A 19 27.98 -12.66 -11.22
CA SER A 19 28.38 -11.83 -12.39
C SER A 19 28.11 -12.52 -13.74
N LEU A 20 27.68 -13.78 -13.77
CA LEU A 20 27.45 -14.53 -15.02
C LEU A 20 25.97 -14.73 -15.36
N CYS A 21 25.03 -14.18 -14.55
CA CYS A 21 23.59 -14.32 -14.79
C CYS A 21 22.91 -13.08 -15.41
N MET A 22 23.68 -12.09 -15.85
CA MET A 22 23.14 -10.87 -16.48
C MET A 22 23.50 -10.67 -17.95
N THR A 23 23.71 -11.76 -18.72
CA THR A 23 23.81 -11.63 -20.17
C THR A 23 23.10 -12.77 -20.88
N ALA A 24 21.81 -12.64 -21.12
CA ALA A 24 21.10 -13.21 -22.26
C ALA A 24 19.62 -12.77 -22.26
N VAL A 25 19.34 -11.60 -22.78
CA VAL A 25 18.02 -11.27 -23.35
C VAL A 25 18.27 -10.96 -24.83
N PRO A 26 17.62 -11.66 -25.79
CA PRO A 26 17.79 -11.37 -27.21
C PRO A 26 17.07 -10.06 -27.54
N ALA A 27 17.80 -9.16 -28.21
CA ALA A 27 17.25 -7.95 -28.79
C ALA A 27 16.40 -8.33 -30.03
N GLU A 28 15.11 -8.09 -29.95
CA GLU A 28 14.27 -8.03 -31.16
C GLU A 28 14.43 -6.64 -31.79
N GLN A 29 14.87 -6.67 -33.03
CA GLN A 29 15.04 -5.51 -33.91
C GLN A 29 13.64 -4.95 -34.27
N VAL A 30 13.36 -3.73 -33.86
CA VAL A 30 12.28 -2.94 -34.47
C VAL A 30 12.87 -2.15 -35.64
N VAL A 31 12.46 -2.55 -36.82
CA VAL A 31 12.79 -1.87 -38.08
C VAL A 31 11.89 -0.64 -38.22
N TYR A 32 12.47 0.56 -38.15
CA TYR A 32 11.80 1.78 -38.58
C TYR A 32 11.98 1.95 -40.11
N ALA A 33 10.85 1.92 -40.82
CA ALA A 33 10.84 2.35 -42.22
C ALA A 33 10.77 3.87 -42.29
N ALA A 34 11.79 4.47 -42.90
CA ALA A 34 11.79 5.86 -43.28
C ALA A 34 11.07 6.04 -44.63
N GLY A 35 10.22 7.01 -44.75
CA GLY A 35 9.56 7.40 -46.00
C GLY A 35 8.92 8.76 -45.92
N GLY A 36 9.61 9.81 -46.33
CA GLY A 36 9.34 10.76 -47.38
C GLY A 36 8.20 11.77 -47.18
N GLN A 37 8.64 12.98 -47.12
CA GLN A 37 7.87 14.22 -47.19
C GLN A 37 6.98 14.32 -48.41
N ASN A 38 5.81 14.97 -48.29
CA ASN A 38 5.43 16.13 -49.09
C ASN A 38 4.22 16.87 -48.52
N GLU A 39 4.36 18.18 -48.48
CA GLU A 39 3.38 19.21 -48.16
C GLU A 39 2.27 19.26 -49.18
N THR A 40 1.04 19.65 -48.82
CA THR A 40 0.28 20.81 -49.35
C THR A 40 -1.09 20.96 -48.67
N GLU A 41 -1.25 22.14 -48.13
CA GLU A 41 -2.38 23.10 -48.02
C GLU A 41 -3.86 22.64 -48.00
N VAL A 42 -4.50 23.00 -46.93
CA VAL A 42 -5.69 23.86 -46.67
C VAL A 42 -6.87 23.74 -47.63
N THR A 43 -8.04 23.40 -47.11
CA THR A 43 -9.25 24.28 -47.12
C THR A 43 -10.39 23.69 -46.27
N GLU A 44 -11.00 24.58 -45.47
CA GLU A 44 -12.27 24.44 -44.78
C GLU A 44 -13.42 24.17 -45.75
N LEU A 45 -14.48 23.50 -45.29
CA LEU A 45 -15.87 24.00 -45.26
C LEU A 45 -16.88 22.90 -44.84
N THR A 46 -17.48 23.12 -43.72
CA THR A 46 -18.91 23.11 -43.31
C THR A 46 -19.90 22.13 -43.95
N GLU A 47 -20.72 21.62 -43.03
CA GLU A 47 -22.16 21.34 -43.04
C GLU A 47 -22.67 19.96 -43.45
N ASN A 48 -23.38 19.41 -42.48
CA ASN A 48 -24.44 18.39 -42.45
C ASN A 48 -25.69 18.95 -43.21
N PRO A 49 -26.82 18.23 -43.50
CA PRO A 49 -27.30 16.97 -42.94
C PRO A 49 -28.17 16.10 -43.91
N GLU A 50 -28.64 14.99 -43.31
CA GLU A 50 -29.95 14.34 -43.55
C GLU A 50 -30.14 13.26 -44.62
N THR A 51 -30.65 12.18 -44.05
CA THR A 51 -31.83 11.34 -44.43
C THR A 51 -31.69 10.22 -45.46
N ALA A 52 -32.14 9.13 -44.94
CA ALA A 52 -33.16 8.19 -45.43
C ALA A 52 -32.77 7.03 -46.38
N GLU A 53 -33.07 5.92 -45.81
CA GLU A 53 -33.94 4.84 -46.30
C GLU A 53 -33.52 3.95 -47.47
N ASN A 54 -33.60 2.71 -47.09
CA ASN A 54 -34.35 1.63 -47.76
C ASN A 54 -33.67 0.73 -48.80
N THR A 55 -33.80 -0.48 -48.44
CA THR A 55 -34.43 -1.70 -48.98
C THR A 55 -33.54 -2.69 -49.69
N GLU A 56 -33.76 -3.93 -49.20
CA GLU A 56 -34.04 -5.19 -49.88
C GLU A 56 -32.92 -5.72 -50.83
N ALA A 57 -32.63 -6.93 -50.91
CA ALA A 57 -33.13 -8.23 -50.52
C ALA A 57 -32.48 -9.26 -51.46
N LEU A 58 -32.46 -10.49 -51.01
CA LEU A 58 -32.41 -11.73 -51.80
C LEU A 58 -31.09 -12.08 -52.50
N ASP A 59 -30.65 -13.22 -52.65
CA ASP A 59 -31.14 -14.59 -52.45
C ASP A 59 -30.04 -15.58 -52.80
N ASP A 60 -30.18 -16.74 -52.25
CA ASP A 60 -29.90 -18.07 -52.82
C ASP A 60 -28.48 -18.59 -53.05
N SER A 61 -28.36 -19.64 -52.39
CA SER A 61 -28.29 -21.10 -52.79
C SER A 61 -26.89 -21.61 -53.00
N GLU A 62 -26.72 -22.62 -52.41
CA GLU A 62 -26.78 -24.10 -52.56
C GLU A 62 -25.42 -24.77 -52.60
N THR A 63 -25.33 -25.74 -51.69
CA THR A 63 -24.99 -27.17 -51.93
C THR A 63 -23.61 -27.47 -52.49
N ALA A 64 -22.89 -28.48 -52.09
CA ALA A 64 -23.14 -29.85 -51.70
C ALA A 64 -21.83 -30.45 -51.19
N GLU A 65 -21.92 -31.37 -50.24
CA GLU A 65 -21.55 -32.80 -50.29
C GLU A 65 -20.23 -33.14 -50.99
N SER A 66 -19.40 -33.97 -50.46
CA SER A 66 -19.53 -35.36 -50.01
C SER A 66 -18.19 -35.91 -49.55
N GLU A 67 -18.30 -36.78 -48.56
CA GLU A 67 -17.87 -38.17 -48.49
C GLU A 67 -16.35 -38.48 -48.39
N ASP A 68 -16.15 -39.16 -47.28
CA ASP A 68 -15.71 -40.56 -47.06
C ASP A 68 -14.26 -40.86 -47.38
N THR A 69 -13.59 -41.50 -46.46
CA THR A 69 -13.46 -42.95 -46.19
C THR A 69 -12.41 -43.13 -45.09
N GLU A 70 -12.76 -43.87 -44.06
CA GLU A 70 -12.30 -45.18 -43.60
C GLU A 70 -10.79 -45.44 -43.77
N ASP A 71 -10.08 -46.03 -42.87
CA ASP A 71 -10.30 -47.29 -42.13
C ASP A 71 -9.08 -47.61 -41.24
N ASN A 72 -9.35 -48.38 -40.18
CA ASN A 72 -8.53 -49.39 -39.52
C ASN A 72 -7.22 -49.00 -38.84
N GLY A 73 -6.93 -49.43 -37.69
CA GLY A 73 -7.35 -50.60 -36.92
C GLY A 73 -6.22 -51.05 -36.02
N GLU A 74 -6.61 -51.77 -35.00
CA GLU A 74 -5.90 -52.74 -34.15
C GLU A 74 -5.11 -52.19 -32.99
N GLU A 75 -5.64 -52.28 -31.79
CA GLU A 75 -5.60 -53.43 -30.82
C GLU A 75 -4.19 -53.94 -30.52
N ASN A 76 -3.76 -53.77 -29.28
CA ASN A 76 -3.47 -54.94 -28.41
C ASN A 76 -3.21 -54.52 -26.96
N THR A 77 -4.03 -54.91 -26.14
CA THR A 77 -4.14 -55.67 -24.89
C THR A 77 -2.86 -56.13 -24.20
N SER A 78 -3.05 -56.21 -22.92
CA SER A 78 -2.51 -57.07 -21.86
C SER A 78 -1.27 -56.52 -21.17
N GLU A 79 -1.09 -56.70 -19.91
CA GLU A 79 -1.71 -57.44 -18.80
C GLU A 79 -1.04 -56.94 -17.49
N ALA A 80 -1.77 -57.10 -16.42
CA ALA A 80 -1.35 -56.93 -15.04
C ALA A 80 -0.37 -58.03 -14.63
N VAL A 81 0.56 -57.72 -13.77
CA VAL A 81 1.12 -58.68 -12.80
C VAL A 81 1.33 -57.98 -11.44
N GLU A 82 0.55 -58.44 -10.50
CA GLU A 82 0.81 -58.37 -9.06
C GLU A 82 2.00 -59.28 -8.70
N THR A 83 2.77 -58.90 -7.68
CA THR A 83 3.32 -59.74 -6.63
C THR A 83 3.90 -58.79 -5.57
N ASP A 84 3.34 -58.67 -4.44
CA ASP A 84 3.21 -59.45 -3.21
C ASP A 84 4.50 -59.61 -2.43
N SER A 85 4.38 -59.22 -1.13
CA SER A 85 5.04 -59.61 0.11
C SER A 85 6.53 -59.41 0.21
N THR A 86 7.04 -58.89 1.30
CA THR A 86 7.02 -59.48 2.67
C THR A 86 7.51 -58.47 3.71
N GLU A 87 6.91 -58.60 4.86
CA GLU A 87 7.24 -58.11 6.17
C GLU A 87 8.73 -58.35 6.57
N ASN A 88 9.28 -57.48 7.38
CA ASN A 88 9.93 -57.97 8.61
C ASN A 88 9.97 -56.87 9.69
N GLU A 89 9.35 -57.24 10.78
CA GLU A 89 9.45 -56.66 12.11
C GLU A 89 10.83 -56.89 12.73
N SER A 90 11.23 -56.00 13.61
CA SER A 90 11.80 -56.26 14.94
C SER A 90 11.96 -54.90 15.65
N GLU A 91 11.10 -54.62 16.60
CA GLU A 91 11.18 -54.89 18.04
C GLU A 91 12.50 -54.46 18.67
N THR A 92 12.27 -53.63 19.62
CA THR A 92 12.48 -53.52 21.08
C THR A 92 13.62 -52.55 21.40
N THR A 93 13.57 -51.73 22.41
CA THR A 93 13.12 -51.86 23.79
C THR A 93 12.99 -50.51 24.47
N GLU A 94 12.01 -50.48 25.35
CA GLU A 94 11.78 -49.52 26.44
C GLU A 94 13.04 -49.25 27.28
N ASN A 95 13.13 -48.04 27.83
CA ASN A 95 13.29 -47.94 29.28
C ASN A 95 12.72 -46.60 29.80
N THR A 96 11.66 -46.77 30.55
CA THR A 96 11.12 -45.90 31.56
C THR A 96 12.09 -45.77 32.73
N GLU A 97 12.23 -44.56 33.26
CA GLU A 97 12.26 -44.35 34.71
C GLU A 97 11.83 -42.91 35.05
N SER A 98 10.74 -42.89 35.75
CA SER A 98 10.18 -41.83 36.55
C SER A 98 10.88 -41.73 37.90
N VAL A 99 11.09 -40.55 38.44
CA VAL A 99 11.03 -40.20 39.89
C VAL A 99 10.79 -38.70 39.96
N LYS A 100 9.61 -38.26 40.28
CA LYS A 100 9.01 -37.88 41.57
C LYS A 100 9.66 -36.71 42.26
N ASP A 101 8.81 -35.66 42.36
CA ASP A 101 8.49 -34.76 43.48
C ASP A 101 9.59 -34.35 44.44
N THR A 102 9.70 -33.09 44.66
CA THR A 102 9.54 -32.48 45.98
C THR A 102 9.23 -30.97 45.89
N GLU A 103 8.09 -30.62 46.48
CA GLU A 103 7.73 -29.31 46.97
C GLU A 103 8.68 -28.79 48.04
N ALA A 104 8.83 -27.49 48.14
CA ALA A 104 8.92 -26.66 49.34
C ALA A 104 9.02 -25.20 48.88
N THR A 105 7.99 -24.44 48.93
CA THR A 105 7.43 -23.58 50.02
C THR A 105 8.40 -22.71 50.74
N GLU A 106 7.86 -21.50 50.89
CA GLU A 106 8.15 -20.44 51.88
C GLU A 106 9.26 -19.49 51.48
N SER A 107 9.01 -18.28 51.54
CA SER A 107 8.09 -17.26 52.12
C SER A 107 8.91 -16.03 52.53
N THR A 108 8.27 -14.89 52.29
CA THR A 108 8.42 -13.65 53.10
C THR A 108 9.81 -13.00 53.12
N GLU A 109 9.91 -11.73 52.86
CA GLU A 109 9.40 -10.66 53.74
C GLU A 109 9.33 -9.33 53.03
N VAL A 110 8.22 -8.70 53.29
CA VAL A 110 7.86 -7.31 53.18
C VAL A 110 8.71 -6.50 54.17
N THR A 111 9.21 -5.36 53.76
CA THR A 111 9.42 -4.26 54.71
C THR A 111 8.93 -2.95 54.05
N GLU A 112 7.73 -2.60 54.48
CA GLU A 112 7.27 -1.21 54.56
C GLU A 112 8.08 -0.46 55.65
N ILE A 113 8.41 0.79 55.39
CA ILE A 113 8.48 1.87 56.36
C ILE A 113 8.04 3.13 55.59
N SER A 114 6.78 3.52 55.65
CA SER A 114 6.06 4.49 56.44
C SER A 114 6.76 5.85 56.61
N GLU A 115 6.12 6.83 55.94
CA GLU A 115 5.45 8.02 56.49
C GLU A 115 6.27 8.95 57.40
N THR A 116 6.31 10.20 56.99
CA THR A 116 5.79 11.37 57.73
C THR A 116 5.80 12.57 56.79
N THR A 117 4.65 13.01 56.38
CA THR A 117 3.73 14.06 56.81
C THR A 117 4.33 15.46 57.03
N GLU A 118 3.60 16.32 56.34
CA GLU A 118 3.17 17.68 56.63
C GLU A 118 4.09 18.82 56.23
N GLY A 119 3.53 19.66 55.41
CA GLY A 119 3.16 20.98 55.67
C GLY A 119 2.69 21.78 54.45
N THR A 120 1.41 21.90 54.40
CA THR A 120 0.60 22.87 53.66
C THR A 120 1.12 24.29 53.73
N GLN A 121 1.01 25.05 52.64
CA GLN A 121 0.16 26.24 52.58
C GLN A 121 0.08 26.81 51.16
N GLU A 122 -1.16 26.91 50.73
CA GLU A 122 -1.67 27.80 49.71
C GLU A 122 -1.44 29.25 50.08
N VAL A 123 -1.28 30.14 49.10
CA VAL A 123 -1.94 31.45 49.03
C VAL A 123 -1.88 31.94 47.58
N GLU A 124 -2.99 31.86 46.91
CA GLU A 124 -3.85 32.83 46.27
C GLU A 124 -3.23 34.10 45.68
N ASN A 125 -3.57 34.23 44.40
CA ASN A 125 -4.21 35.34 43.69
C ASN A 125 -4.01 36.77 44.24
N SER A 126 -3.56 37.66 43.40
CA SER A 126 -4.27 38.92 43.19
C SER A 126 -3.88 39.65 41.91
N GLU A 127 -4.95 40.00 41.25
CA GLU A 127 -5.08 40.90 40.10
C GLU A 127 -4.65 42.35 40.39
N MET A 128 -4.38 43.00 39.24
CA MET A 128 -4.68 44.41 38.91
C MET A 128 -4.13 45.54 39.79
N THR A 129 -3.47 46.46 39.15
CA THR A 129 -4.08 47.77 38.86
C THR A 129 -3.14 48.70 38.07
N GLU A 130 -3.74 49.32 37.10
CA GLU A 130 -3.27 50.53 36.39
C GLU A 130 -3.06 51.68 37.34
N THR A 131 -2.11 52.53 37.05
CA THR A 131 -2.27 53.97 37.29
C THR A 131 -1.45 54.79 36.31
N GLU A 132 -2.19 55.68 35.72
CA GLU A 132 -1.78 56.75 34.80
C GLU A 132 -1.04 57.88 35.50
N ASN A 133 -0.44 58.72 34.60
CA ASN A 133 -0.17 60.17 34.70
C ASN A 133 1.18 60.57 35.28
N THR A 134 1.88 61.47 34.67
CA THR A 134 1.58 62.75 34.00
C THR A 134 2.81 63.34 33.30
N GLU A 135 2.50 63.96 32.15
CA GLU A 135 3.15 65.06 31.41
C GLU A 135 4.42 65.76 31.92
N SER A 136 5.34 65.99 30.96
CA SER A 136 5.71 67.35 30.54
C SER A 136 6.52 67.37 29.24
N VAL A 137 5.97 67.91 28.26
CA VAL A 137 6.22 68.83 27.14
C VAL A 137 7.65 69.41 27.03
N ILE A 138 8.21 69.34 25.81
CA ILE A 138 8.73 70.37 24.88
C ILE A 138 9.86 69.82 24.03
N GLY A 139 9.67 69.98 22.70
CA GLY A 139 10.77 70.28 21.80
C GLY A 139 10.84 69.53 20.47
N ASP A 140 10.20 70.09 19.45
CA ASP A 140 10.32 69.82 18.05
C ASP A 140 11.75 69.46 17.57
N THR A 141 11.89 68.42 16.76
CA THR A 141 12.47 68.52 15.42
C THR A 141 12.19 67.25 14.63
N LYS A 142 11.56 67.42 13.47
CA LYS A 142 11.37 66.44 12.38
C LYS A 142 12.68 65.81 11.99
N SER A 143 12.73 64.49 11.91
CA SER A 143 13.43 63.80 10.84
C SER A 143 12.66 62.51 10.51
N GLU A 144 12.26 62.42 9.27
CA GLU A 144 11.71 61.25 8.64
C GLU A 144 12.79 60.13 8.69
N ASP A 145 12.58 59.09 9.48
CA ASP A 145 13.31 57.85 9.39
C ASP A 145 12.47 56.86 8.58
N THR A 146 12.91 56.72 7.34
CA THR A 146 12.60 55.60 6.48
C THR A 146 13.15 54.34 7.15
N GLU A 147 12.27 53.42 7.61
CA GLU A 147 12.68 52.09 7.94
C GLU A 147 13.20 51.42 6.67
N THR A 148 14.47 51.39 6.48
CA THR A 148 15.16 50.49 5.57
C THR A 148 15.26 49.16 6.29
N GLU A 149 14.56 48.14 5.76
CA GLU A 149 14.90 46.76 6.01
C GLU A 149 16.40 46.57 5.75
N GLU A 150 17.20 46.46 6.79
CA GLU A 150 18.56 45.94 6.69
C GLU A 150 18.46 44.46 6.28
N SER A 151 18.50 44.22 4.97
CA SER A 151 19.02 42.97 4.46
C SER A 151 20.45 42.87 4.96
N GLU A 152 20.74 41.90 5.83
CA GLU A 152 22.09 41.50 6.17
C GLU A 152 22.82 41.11 4.88
N GLU A 153 23.46 42.09 4.26
CA GLU A 153 24.41 41.88 3.20
C GLU A 153 25.60 41.12 3.80
N VAL A 154 25.63 39.80 3.63
CA VAL A 154 26.75 38.95 4.01
C VAL A 154 27.98 39.47 3.25
N VAL A 155 28.79 40.31 3.89
CA VAL A 155 30.01 40.88 3.37
C VAL A 155 30.97 39.72 3.08
N ARG A 156 31.05 39.31 1.82
CA ARG A 156 32.02 38.32 1.33
C ARG A 156 33.41 38.93 1.42
N LYS A 157 34.21 38.44 2.35
CA LYS A 157 35.61 38.79 2.44
C LYS A 157 36.40 37.89 1.49
N ASP A 158 36.87 38.44 0.36
CA ASP A 158 37.84 37.76 -0.49
C ASP A 158 39.21 37.76 0.20
N GLY A 159 39.85 36.58 0.31
CA GLY A 159 41.14 36.43 0.95
C GLY A 159 42.15 35.65 0.11
N ASN A 160 43.38 36.07 0.12
CA ASN A 160 44.49 35.23 -0.31
C ASN A 160 44.86 34.29 0.82
N VAL A 161 45.00 32.99 0.53
CA VAL A 161 45.37 31.96 1.51
C VAL A 161 46.58 31.18 1.00
N THR A 162 47.57 30.98 1.86
CA THR A 162 48.68 30.08 1.55
C THR A 162 48.23 28.65 1.88
N PRO A 163 48.11 27.76 0.89
CA PRO A 163 47.64 26.39 1.12
C PRO A 163 48.62 25.59 1.94
N GLY A 164 48.09 24.62 2.73
CA GLY A 164 48.91 23.58 3.30
C GLY A 164 49.36 22.58 2.24
N SER A 165 50.49 21.95 2.43
CA SER A 165 51.02 20.93 1.52
C SER A 165 50.59 19.50 1.91
N THR A 166 50.08 19.33 3.12
CA THR A 166 49.65 18.05 3.69
C THR A 166 48.37 18.23 4.52
N TYR A 167 47.70 17.16 4.83
CA TYR A 167 46.57 17.14 5.76
C TYR A 167 46.90 17.83 7.09
N ALA A 168 48.04 17.50 7.70
CA ALA A 168 48.45 18.05 8.99
C ALA A 168 48.74 19.58 8.94
N THR A 169 49.13 20.09 7.79
CA THR A 169 49.46 21.53 7.56
C THR A 169 48.34 22.28 6.87
N ALA A 170 47.14 21.71 6.78
CA ALA A 170 45.96 22.29 6.11
C ALA A 170 45.73 23.74 6.60
N ALA A 171 45.59 24.67 5.66
CA ALA A 171 45.34 26.08 5.96
C ALA A 171 43.90 26.26 6.45
N SER A 172 43.71 27.00 7.54
CA SER A 172 42.35 27.29 8.06
C SER A 172 41.69 28.35 7.17
N ILE A 173 40.41 28.03 6.82
CA ILE A 173 39.52 28.88 6.04
C ILE A 173 38.22 29.12 6.76
N GLY A 174 37.51 30.19 6.48
CA GLY A 174 36.18 30.48 6.97
C GLY A 174 35.11 29.99 5.99
N LEU A 175 33.92 29.72 6.52
CA LEU A 175 32.71 29.45 5.74
C LEU A 175 32.25 30.74 5.02
N ASN A 176 31.55 30.59 3.92
CA ASN A 176 30.96 31.67 3.10
C ASN A 176 31.99 32.74 2.65
N THR A 177 33.26 32.37 2.60
CA THR A 177 34.35 33.25 2.20
C THR A 177 35.04 32.71 0.95
N THR A 178 35.30 33.56 -0.04
CA THR A 178 36.04 33.17 -1.25
C THR A 178 37.53 33.32 -1.02
N TYR A 179 38.26 32.26 -1.30
CA TYR A 179 39.72 32.20 -1.21
C TYR A 179 40.35 32.06 -2.60
N LYS A 180 41.55 32.61 -2.77
CA LYS A 180 42.32 32.52 -4.01
C LYS A 180 43.69 31.90 -3.72
N ALA A 181 44.11 31.01 -4.59
CA ALA A 181 45.42 30.39 -4.54
C ALA A 181 45.92 30.07 -5.95
N THR A 182 47.23 29.77 -6.06
CA THR A 182 47.88 29.51 -7.33
C THR A 182 48.53 28.14 -7.32
N THR A 183 48.26 27.33 -8.32
CA THR A 183 48.93 26.04 -8.54
C THR A 183 50.21 26.29 -9.36
N SER A 184 51.37 26.13 -8.77
CA SER A 184 52.64 26.43 -9.45
C SER A 184 53.24 25.25 -10.23
N ARG A 185 52.71 24.03 -10.08
CA ARG A 185 53.23 22.79 -10.70
C ARG A 185 52.12 21.78 -10.97
N LYS A 186 52.42 20.82 -11.87
CA LYS A 186 51.62 19.62 -12.03
C LYS A 186 51.61 18.81 -10.73
N SER A 187 50.50 18.19 -10.42
CA SER A 187 50.33 17.28 -9.28
C SER A 187 50.63 17.88 -7.91
N VAL A 188 50.48 19.19 -7.76
CA VAL A 188 50.51 19.84 -6.44
C VAL A 188 49.14 19.68 -5.80
N THR A 189 49.14 19.24 -4.55
CA THR A 189 47.96 19.11 -3.72
C THR A 189 47.97 20.24 -2.68
N HIS A 190 46.88 20.96 -2.62
CA HIS A 190 46.64 22.02 -1.65
C HIS A 190 45.60 21.54 -0.63
N TRP A 191 45.88 21.74 0.66
CA TRP A 191 45.05 21.34 1.75
C TRP A 191 44.53 22.56 2.52
N TYR A 192 43.20 22.55 2.75
CA TYR A 192 42.48 23.53 3.56
C TYR A 192 41.60 22.83 4.58
N LYS A 193 41.29 23.47 5.69
CA LYS A 193 40.37 22.99 6.70
C LYS A 193 39.41 24.10 7.13
N PHE A 194 38.19 23.74 7.43
CA PHE A 194 37.17 24.62 8.00
C PHE A 194 36.48 23.93 9.17
N THR A 195 35.87 24.71 10.05
CA THR A 195 35.15 24.20 11.21
C THR A 195 33.73 24.70 11.19
N MET A 196 32.81 23.79 11.38
CA MET A 196 31.37 24.03 11.57
C MET A 196 31.06 24.00 13.04
N SER A 197 30.46 25.05 13.58
CA SER A 197 30.00 25.11 14.98
C SER A 197 28.66 24.44 15.21
N LYS A 198 27.89 24.19 14.16
CA LYS A 198 26.60 23.54 14.12
C LYS A 198 26.50 22.66 12.88
N ALA A 199 25.64 21.65 12.94
CA ALA A 199 25.21 20.90 11.76
C ALA A 199 24.55 21.84 10.73
N GLY A 200 24.70 21.51 9.45
CA GLY A 200 24.11 22.26 8.36
C GLY A 200 24.61 21.78 7.01
N MET A 201 24.08 22.35 5.95
CA MET A 201 24.39 21.94 4.60
C MET A 201 25.55 22.74 4.04
N VAL A 202 26.49 22.08 3.37
CA VAL A 202 27.65 22.71 2.75
C VAL A 202 27.77 22.35 1.28
N GLN A 203 28.34 23.27 0.52
CA GLN A 203 28.68 23.11 -0.89
C GLN A 203 30.01 23.77 -1.20
N LEU A 204 30.90 23.10 -1.90
CA LEU A 204 32.12 23.70 -2.39
C LEU A 204 31.89 24.27 -3.79
N LYS A 205 32.25 25.55 -3.97
CA LYS A 205 32.30 26.22 -5.26
C LYS A 205 33.74 26.45 -5.66
N PHE A 206 34.07 26.17 -6.92
CA PHE A 206 35.41 26.28 -7.47
C PHE A 206 35.38 27.02 -8.81
N ALA A 207 36.31 27.91 -9.04
CA ALA A 207 36.38 28.69 -10.27
C ALA A 207 37.83 28.99 -10.69
N HIS A 208 38.04 29.02 -11.99
CA HIS A 208 39.32 29.44 -12.61
C HIS A 208 39.09 30.07 -13.99
N ALA A 209 40.11 30.68 -14.55
CA ALA A 209 40.02 31.20 -15.91
C ALA A 209 39.98 30.06 -16.95
N ASN A 210 39.37 30.32 -18.11
CA ASN A 210 39.45 29.35 -19.22
C ASN A 210 40.93 29.25 -19.68
N LEU A 211 41.48 28.05 -19.61
CA LEU A 211 42.88 27.74 -19.89
C LEU A 211 43.10 27.09 -21.25
N SER A 212 42.05 26.78 -22.00
CA SER A 212 42.17 26.17 -23.32
C SER A 212 40.97 26.50 -24.20
N SER A 213 41.21 26.85 -25.44
CA SER A 213 40.18 27.04 -26.47
C SER A 213 39.75 25.72 -27.18
N THR A 214 40.48 24.64 -26.97
CA THR A 214 40.36 23.42 -27.79
C THR A 214 40.15 22.14 -27.01
N SER A 215 40.42 22.13 -25.71
CA SER A 215 40.34 20.93 -24.88
C SER A 215 39.76 21.22 -23.50
N ASN A 216 38.85 20.37 -23.04
CA ASN A 216 38.32 20.41 -21.67
C ASN A 216 38.86 19.23 -20.84
N SER A 217 40.13 18.85 -21.03
CA SER A 217 40.74 17.80 -20.19
C SER A 217 40.73 18.20 -18.69
N PRO A 218 40.46 17.26 -17.76
CA PRO A 218 40.45 17.55 -16.33
C PRO A 218 41.76 18.15 -15.85
N ALA A 219 41.70 19.36 -15.30
CA ALA A 219 42.81 20.14 -14.82
C ALA A 219 42.98 20.10 -13.31
N TRP A 220 41.88 20.05 -12.57
CA TRP A 220 41.85 19.88 -11.11
C TRP A 220 40.91 18.81 -10.70
N LYS A 221 41.20 18.20 -9.55
CA LYS A 221 40.28 17.44 -8.74
C LYS A 221 40.10 18.13 -7.40
N ILE A 222 38.89 18.36 -6.99
CA ILE A 222 38.56 19.02 -5.73
C ILE A 222 37.78 18.00 -4.91
N ASP A 223 38.24 17.69 -3.70
CA ASP A 223 37.66 16.72 -2.80
C ASP A 223 37.24 17.39 -1.49
N PHE A 224 36.02 17.11 -1.04
CA PHE A 224 35.61 17.26 0.34
C PHE A 224 36.04 16.01 1.11
N ILE A 225 36.62 16.18 2.28
CA ILE A 225 37.21 15.09 3.05
C ILE A 225 36.84 15.26 4.52
N ALA A 226 36.27 14.19 5.10
CA ALA A 226 35.91 14.15 6.53
C ALA A 226 37.19 14.02 7.39
N ASP A 227 38.08 13.13 6.98
CA ASP A 227 39.37 12.89 7.62
C ASP A 227 40.45 12.54 6.58
N GLN A 228 41.65 12.22 7.03
CA GLN A 228 42.78 11.94 6.11
C GLN A 228 42.58 10.73 5.18
N PHE A 229 41.55 9.89 5.43
CA PHE A 229 41.32 8.63 4.71
C PHE A 229 40.02 8.60 3.90
N GLY A 230 39.06 9.49 4.18
CA GLY A 230 37.72 9.46 3.59
C GLY A 230 37.34 10.69 2.78
N GLY A 231 37.27 10.57 1.43
CA GLY A 231 36.60 11.54 0.60
C GLY A 231 35.10 11.39 0.68
N MET A 232 34.37 12.47 0.87
CA MET A 232 32.90 12.48 0.92
C MET A 232 32.31 12.73 -0.47
N VAL A 233 32.69 13.88 -1.07
CA VAL A 233 32.23 14.25 -2.40
C VAL A 233 33.36 14.89 -3.17
N SER A 234 33.39 14.73 -4.50
CA SER A 234 34.42 15.33 -5.34
C SER A 234 33.85 15.92 -6.62
N VAL A 235 34.55 16.91 -7.15
CA VAL A 235 34.28 17.46 -8.47
C VAL A 235 35.60 17.59 -9.27
N ASN A 236 35.52 17.29 -10.58
CA ASN A 236 36.60 17.55 -11.50
C ASN A 236 36.33 18.86 -12.24
N SER A 237 37.35 19.67 -12.42
CA SER A 237 37.29 20.88 -13.23
C SER A 237 38.23 20.75 -14.45
N GLY A 238 37.65 20.85 -15.63
CA GLY A 238 38.37 20.81 -16.88
C GLY A 238 39.00 22.17 -17.23
N LEU A 239 39.86 22.22 -18.26
CA LEU A 239 40.54 23.45 -18.70
C LEU A 239 39.58 24.57 -19.16
N GLN A 240 38.36 24.22 -19.57
CA GLN A 240 37.33 25.18 -20.03
C GLN A 240 36.24 25.43 -18.99
N ASP A 241 36.20 24.66 -17.94
CA ASP A 241 35.16 24.76 -16.90
C ASP A 241 35.47 25.89 -15.94
N THR A 242 35.03 27.08 -16.27
CA THR A 242 35.34 28.28 -15.49
C THR A 242 34.69 28.31 -14.11
N GLN A 243 33.64 27.55 -13.89
CA GLN A 243 32.96 27.41 -12.62
C GLN A 243 32.49 25.96 -12.45
N ASN A 244 32.70 25.40 -11.28
CA ASN A 244 32.26 24.09 -10.87
C ASN A 244 31.78 24.10 -9.41
N GLN A 245 30.96 23.15 -9.05
CA GLN A 245 30.52 22.97 -7.67
C GLN A 245 30.32 21.49 -7.37
N THR A 246 30.47 21.13 -6.10
CA THR A 246 30.10 19.79 -5.62
C THR A 246 28.60 19.66 -5.48
N ALA A 247 28.10 18.46 -5.27
CA ALA A 247 26.82 18.26 -4.61
C ALA A 247 26.81 19.04 -3.28
N LYS A 248 25.62 19.40 -2.81
CA LYS A 248 25.45 19.82 -1.42
C LYS A 248 25.50 18.55 -0.55
N ILE A 249 26.03 18.66 0.65
CA ILE A 249 26.06 17.60 1.64
C ILE A 249 25.75 18.15 3.03
N GLY A 250 24.96 17.43 3.80
CA GLY A 250 24.73 17.76 5.20
C GLY A 250 25.89 17.27 6.07
N LEU A 251 26.36 18.08 6.99
CA LEU A 251 27.45 17.72 7.90
C LEU A 251 27.12 18.10 9.34
N GLU A 252 27.57 17.31 10.29
CA GLU A 252 27.53 17.64 11.71
C GLU A 252 28.52 18.78 12.06
N ALA A 253 28.39 19.31 13.28
CA ALA A 253 29.42 20.20 13.82
C ALA A 253 30.76 19.47 13.89
N GLY A 254 31.80 20.05 13.31
CA GLY A 254 33.09 19.37 13.21
C GLY A 254 34.12 20.14 12.38
N THR A 255 35.32 19.56 12.20
CA THR A 255 36.35 20.07 11.33
C THR A 255 36.49 19.17 10.11
N TYR A 256 36.41 19.78 8.95
CA TYR A 256 36.43 19.13 7.65
C TYR A 256 37.51 19.73 6.76
N TYR A 257 37.83 19.04 5.65
CA TYR A 257 38.96 19.41 4.81
C TYR A 257 38.52 19.54 3.35
N VAL A 258 39.24 20.45 2.65
CA VAL A 258 39.15 20.57 1.20
C VAL A 258 40.54 20.28 0.63
N GLN A 259 40.59 19.35 -0.32
CA GLN A 259 41.80 19.03 -1.05
C GLN A 259 41.64 19.47 -2.51
N VAL A 260 42.55 20.32 -2.99
CA VAL A 260 42.61 20.75 -4.39
C VAL A 260 43.87 20.17 -5.02
N THR A 261 43.73 19.27 -5.98
CA THR A 261 44.85 18.59 -6.66
C THR A 261 44.91 19.00 -8.12
N GLY A 262 45.99 19.59 -8.50
CA GLY A 262 46.32 19.92 -9.90
C GLY A 262 46.66 18.65 -10.69
N ARG A 263 46.15 18.53 -11.92
CA ARG A 263 46.41 17.39 -12.80
C ARG A 263 47.45 17.69 -13.88
N GLY A 264 47.97 16.65 -14.51
CA GLY A 264 49.09 16.73 -15.45
C GLY A 264 48.90 17.57 -16.73
N VAL A 265 47.69 18.01 -17.03
CA VAL A 265 47.37 18.89 -18.17
C VAL A 265 47.66 20.35 -17.90
N LEU A 266 47.86 20.74 -16.63
CA LEU A 266 48.32 22.10 -16.28
C LEU A 266 49.75 22.31 -16.78
N THR A 267 49.96 23.27 -17.70
CA THR A 267 51.27 23.61 -18.25
C THR A 267 52.18 24.22 -17.21
N ILE A 268 53.50 24.29 -17.51
CA ILE A 268 54.49 24.92 -16.66
C ILE A 268 54.20 26.42 -16.57
N GLY A 269 53.44 26.81 -15.59
CA GLY A 269 53.00 28.17 -15.30
C GLY A 269 52.07 28.14 -14.08
N SER A 270 51.86 29.26 -13.46
CA SER A 270 50.91 29.38 -12.38
C SER A 270 49.47 29.38 -12.92
N SER A 271 48.64 28.54 -12.39
CA SER A 271 47.20 28.57 -12.66
C SER A 271 46.47 29.00 -11.40
N ASP A 272 45.83 30.14 -11.47
CA ASP A 272 45.06 30.73 -10.39
C ASP A 272 43.69 30.05 -10.33
N TYR A 273 43.22 29.79 -9.14
CA TYR A 273 41.85 29.34 -8.86
C TYR A 273 41.28 30.07 -7.65
N SER A 274 40.01 30.10 -7.56
CA SER A 274 39.25 30.54 -6.37
C SER A 274 38.27 29.47 -5.95
N PHE A 275 37.99 29.40 -4.66
CA PHE A 275 37.03 28.48 -4.10
C PHE A 275 36.40 29.05 -2.84
N SER A 276 35.23 28.53 -2.49
CA SER A 276 34.53 28.83 -1.24
C SER A 276 33.79 27.61 -0.75
N VAL A 277 33.68 27.44 0.57
CA VAL A 277 32.77 26.53 1.20
C VAL A 277 31.54 27.32 1.62
N GLN A 278 30.44 27.12 0.89
CA GLN A 278 29.15 27.73 1.23
C GLN A 278 28.53 26.89 2.35
N TYR A 279 27.94 27.53 3.34
CA TYR A 279 27.27 26.91 4.49
C TYR A 279 25.89 27.51 4.67
N GLU A 280 24.90 26.64 4.90
CA GLU A 280 23.53 26.98 5.19
C GLU A 280 23.16 26.36 6.56
N ASP A 281 22.73 27.19 7.54
CA ASP A 281 22.25 26.74 8.86
C ASP A 281 20.79 26.29 8.74
N ILE A 282 20.57 25.05 8.30
CA ILE A 282 19.25 24.45 8.08
C ILE A 282 19.20 23.07 8.72
N TYR A 283 17.98 22.60 9.03
CA TYR A 283 17.77 21.21 9.46
C TYR A 283 17.92 20.30 8.25
N CYS A 284 19.00 19.53 8.21
CA CYS A 284 19.37 18.69 7.09
C CYS A 284 19.88 17.32 7.58
N GLU A 285 20.00 16.41 6.65
CA GLU A 285 20.73 15.15 6.84
C GLU A 285 22.16 15.37 7.31
N THR A 286 22.82 14.34 7.75
CA THR A 286 24.24 14.36 8.10
C THR A 286 24.97 13.15 7.54
N GLU A 287 25.94 13.41 6.68
CA GLU A 287 26.72 12.38 6.00
C GLU A 287 27.80 11.74 6.92
N GLN A 288 28.05 10.41 6.84
CA GLN A 288 27.52 9.43 5.87
C GLN A 288 26.36 8.66 6.52
N ASN A 289 25.17 8.74 5.92
CA ASN A 289 23.95 8.08 6.39
C ASN A 289 23.49 6.96 5.45
N ASP A 290 24.40 6.37 4.66
CA ASP A 290 24.17 5.38 3.60
C ASP A 290 23.63 4.02 4.04
N SER A 291 23.38 3.80 5.33
CA SER A 291 22.92 2.50 5.84
C SER A 291 22.05 2.62 7.08
N ILE A 292 21.32 1.55 7.41
CA ILE A 292 20.53 1.49 8.66
C ILE A 292 21.38 1.67 9.93
N SER A 293 22.69 1.32 9.88
CA SER A 293 23.60 1.48 11.01
C SER A 293 24.10 2.91 11.17
N THR A 294 24.08 3.69 10.13
CA THR A 294 24.53 5.09 10.09
C THR A 294 23.39 6.08 9.90
N ALA A 295 22.14 5.58 9.86
CA ALA A 295 20.94 6.36 9.60
C ALA A 295 20.78 7.55 10.55
N ASP A 296 20.43 8.70 9.99
CA ASP A 296 20.06 9.89 10.74
C ASP A 296 18.81 9.63 11.60
N ASN A 297 18.83 10.07 12.87
CA ASN A 297 17.65 10.01 13.70
C ASN A 297 16.66 11.12 13.31
N TYR A 298 15.54 10.75 12.70
CA TYR A 298 14.47 11.71 12.38
C TYR A 298 13.62 12.00 13.63
N THR A 299 14.20 12.76 14.56
CA THR A 299 13.59 13.04 15.88
C THR A 299 12.49 14.09 15.85
N LYS A 300 12.40 14.86 14.75
CA LYS A 300 11.45 15.97 14.59
C LYS A 300 10.38 15.65 13.56
N LEU A 301 9.63 14.56 13.79
CA LEU A 301 8.50 14.21 12.92
C LEU A 301 7.55 15.40 12.74
N GLY A 302 7.11 15.63 11.52
CA GLY A 302 6.32 16.81 11.12
C GLY A 302 7.16 18.02 10.73
N GLN A 303 8.47 18.06 11.01
CA GLN A 303 9.39 19.09 10.51
C GLN A 303 10.09 18.58 9.25
N THR A 304 10.22 19.47 8.27
CA THR A 304 10.91 19.15 7.02
C THR A 304 12.41 19.05 7.25
N ILE A 305 13.03 17.95 6.81
CA ILE A 305 14.47 17.77 6.70
C ILE A 305 14.89 17.97 5.25
N THR A 306 16.04 18.61 5.02
CA THR A 306 16.61 18.79 3.69
C THR A 306 17.72 17.78 3.47
N GLY A 307 17.69 17.06 2.34
CA GLY A 307 18.72 16.11 1.95
C GLY A 307 19.19 16.31 0.52
N SER A 308 20.21 15.57 0.13
CA SER A 308 20.74 15.58 -1.23
C SER A 308 21.38 14.25 -1.60
N ILE A 309 21.25 13.85 -2.84
CA ILE A 309 21.92 12.67 -3.38
C ILE A 309 23.20 13.12 -4.08
N SER A 310 24.33 12.89 -3.46
CA SER A 310 25.63 13.38 -3.90
C SER A 310 26.30 12.54 -4.99
N SER A 311 25.88 11.28 -5.12
CA SER A 311 26.43 10.32 -6.09
C SER A 311 25.44 9.22 -6.47
N THR A 312 25.84 8.35 -7.41
CA THR A 312 25.03 7.17 -7.82
C THR A 312 24.91 6.09 -6.75
N SER A 313 25.79 6.10 -5.75
CA SER A 313 25.82 5.13 -4.65
C SER A 313 25.30 5.69 -3.34
N ASP A 314 24.98 6.96 -3.34
CA ASP A 314 24.48 7.69 -2.19
C ASP A 314 23.03 7.33 -1.90
N THR A 315 22.73 7.12 -0.62
CA THR A 315 21.43 6.70 -0.16
C THR A 315 21.19 7.18 1.26
N ASP A 316 20.23 8.06 1.46
CA ASP A 316 19.97 8.68 2.76
C ASP A 316 18.99 7.84 3.58
N TYR A 317 19.45 7.36 4.73
CA TYR A 317 18.61 6.63 5.68
C TYR A 317 18.21 7.52 6.86
N TYR A 318 16.90 7.59 7.11
CA TYR A 318 16.30 8.31 8.24
C TYR A 318 15.61 7.34 9.17
N LYS A 319 16.05 7.25 10.42
CA LYS A 319 15.48 6.38 11.44
C LYS A 319 14.29 7.02 12.11
N ILE A 320 13.16 6.32 12.10
CA ILE A 320 11.91 6.67 12.80
C ILE A 320 11.65 5.62 13.88
N THR A 321 11.31 6.07 15.08
CA THR A 321 10.93 5.17 16.18
C THR A 321 9.59 5.60 16.75
N SER A 322 8.66 4.65 16.87
CA SER A 322 7.36 4.86 17.52
C SER A 322 7.15 3.89 18.67
N ALA A 323 6.69 4.40 19.80
CA ALA A 323 6.35 3.61 20.98
C ALA A 323 4.93 3.02 20.92
N ALA A 324 4.10 3.44 19.95
CA ALA A 324 2.72 3.00 19.80
C ALA A 324 2.43 2.64 18.34
N LYS A 325 1.47 1.74 18.14
CA LYS A 325 0.86 1.42 16.86
C LYS A 325 0.25 2.69 16.25
N GLY A 326 0.33 2.80 14.92
CA GLY A 326 -0.24 3.93 14.20
C GLY A 326 -0.04 3.84 12.70
N TYR A 327 -0.09 4.98 12.05
CA TYR A 327 0.27 5.07 10.64
C TYR A 327 1.36 6.12 10.40
N LEU A 328 2.19 5.81 9.43
CA LEU A 328 3.21 6.71 8.89
C LEU A 328 2.68 7.33 7.60
N SER A 329 2.96 8.62 7.41
CA SER A 329 2.82 9.30 6.12
C SER A 329 4.04 10.18 5.89
N PHE A 330 4.42 10.37 4.63
CA PHE A 330 5.53 11.25 4.29
C PHE A 330 5.32 11.93 2.94
N GLN A 331 6.05 13.00 2.73
CA GLN A 331 6.03 13.83 1.54
C GLN A 331 7.45 14.13 1.12
N LEU A 332 7.74 13.94 -0.17
CA LEU A 332 8.98 14.40 -0.80
C LEU A 332 8.69 15.60 -1.69
N GLN A 333 9.55 16.62 -1.61
CA GLN A 333 9.51 17.81 -2.48
C GLN A 333 10.87 18.03 -3.13
N HIS A 334 10.87 18.46 -4.37
CA HIS A 334 12.04 18.90 -5.11
C HIS A 334 11.61 19.87 -6.22
N ASP A 335 12.54 20.60 -6.80
CA ASP A 335 12.24 21.46 -7.94
C ASP A 335 11.98 20.62 -9.19
N LYS A 336 11.11 21.11 -10.08
CA LYS A 336 10.89 20.46 -11.39
C LYS A 336 12.18 20.36 -12.16
N VAL A 337 12.41 19.19 -12.73
CA VAL A 337 13.63 18.86 -13.44
C VAL A 337 13.39 18.92 -14.95
N SER A 338 14.23 19.69 -15.63
CA SER A 338 14.22 19.72 -17.10
C SER A 338 14.75 18.40 -17.64
N SER A 339 13.86 17.58 -18.17
CA SER A 339 14.14 16.24 -18.72
C SER A 339 13.48 16.07 -20.08
N LYS A 340 13.96 15.12 -20.88
CA LYS A 340 13.33 14.77 -22.17
C LYS A 340 12.03 14.01 -22.02
N LEU A 341 11.92 13.27 -20.93
CA LEU A 341 10.76 12.43 -20.61
C LEU A 341 10.43 12.61 -19.13
N ALA A 342 9.16 12.58 -18.79
CA ALA A 342 8.75 12.47 -17.39
C ALA A 342 9.13 11.08 -16.89
N THR A 343 10.13 11.02 -16.00
CA THR A 343 10.69 9.78 -15.42
C THR A 343 10.91 9.96 -13.94
N ASP A 344 10.98 8.86 -13.21
CA ASP A 344 11.27 8.86 -11.79
C ASP A 344 12.71 9.33 -11.55
N ILE A 345 12.91 10.20 -10.55
CA ILE A 345 14.22 10.74 -10.14
C ILE A 345 14.56 10.43 -8.70
N TYR A 346 13.57 10.19 -7.87
CA TYR A 346 13.74 9.72 -6.51
C TYR A 346 12.87 8.50 -6.24
N SER A 347 13.39 7.63 -5.39
CA SER A 347 12.66 6.56 -4.73
C SER A 347 12.76 6.75 -3.22
N VAL A 348 11.63 6.75 -2.52
CA VAL A 348 11.55 6.76 -1.06
C VAL A 348 10.97 5.42 -0.61
N ALA A 349 11.78 4.60 0.02
CA ALA A 349 11.34 3.32 0.56
C ALA A 349 11.18 3.40 2.08
N VAL A 350 10.13 2.76 2.61
CA VAL A 350 10.00 2.46 4.03
C VAL A 350 10.56 1.08 4.28
N CYS A 351 11.48 0.97 5.22
CA CYS A 351 12.08 -0.30 5.58
C CYS A 351 11.79 -0.65 7.05
N ASP A 352 11.70 -1.95 7.34
CA ASP A 352 11.63 -2.47 8.70
C ASP A 352 12.96 -2.32 9.45
N ALA A 353 13.00 -2.75 10.70
CA ALA A 353 14.22 -2.72 11.54
C ALA A 353 15.38 -3.57 10.99
N SER A 354 15.10 -4.49 10.08
CA SER A 354 16.09 -5.36 9.42
C SER A 354 16.55 -4.82 8.07
N GLY A 355 15.95 -3.72 7.59
CA GLY A 355 16.22 -3.11 6.29
C GLY A 355 15.41 -3.69 5.13
N ASN A 356 14.42 -4.55 5.38
CA ASN A 356 13.52 -5.04 4.35
C ASN A 356 12.55 -3.92 3.95
N THR A 357 12.35 -3.74 2.66
CA THR A 357 11.39 -2.74 2.14
C THR A 357 9.96 -3.21 2.35
N ILE A 358 9.15 -2.36 2.99
CA ILE A 358 7.74 -2.56 3.23
C ILE A 358 6.89 -1.79 2.20
N TYR A 359 7.34 -0.58 1.82
CA TYR A 359 6.62 0.33 0.93
C TYR A 359 7.61 1.14 0.09
N THR A 360 7.23 1.54 -1.11
CA THR A 360 8.05 2.40 -1.98
C THR A 360 7.17 3.43 -2.68
N MET A 361 7.62 4.67 -2.67
CA MET A 361 7.05 5.78 -3.43
C MET A 361 8.13 6.34 -4.36
N THR A 362 7.78 6.69 -5.59
CA THR A 362 8.69 7.39 -6.52
C THR A 362 8.20 8.81 -6.77
N SER A 363 9.12 9.71 -7.05
CA SER A 363 8.85 11.09 -7.45
C SER A 363 9.49 11.38 -8.80
N ARG A 364 8.77 12.12 -9.66
CA ARG A 364 9.09 12.27 -11.08
C ARG A 364 9.64 13.65 -11.41
N THR A 365 10.32 13.76 -12.55
CA THR A 365 10.91 15.02 -13.05
C THR A 365 9.91 16.15 -13.20
N ASP A 366 8.64 15.86 -13.49
CA ASP A 366 7.55 16.83 -13.71
C ASP A 366 6.73 17.15 -12.44
N GLU A 367 7.04 16.51 -11.32
CA GLU A 367 6.43 16.73 -10.01
C GLU A 367 7.30 17.65 -9.15
N GLU A 368 6.69 18.48 -8.32
CA GLU A 368 7.37 19.28 -7.29
C GLU A 368 7.12 18.71 -5.90
N LYS A 369 6.13 17.82 -5.79
CA LYS A 369 5.66 17.25 -4.54
C LYS A 369 5.03 15.91 -4.80
N THR A 370 5.43 14.91 -4.04
CA THR A 370 4.82 13.58 -4.03
C THR A 370 4.51 13.19 -2.59
N GLU A 371 3.30 12.68 -2.35
CA GLU A 371 2.82 12.28 -1.02
C GLU A 371 2.56 10.78 -0.98
N SER A 372 2.94 10.14 0.13
CA SER A 372 2.57 8.75 0.38
C SER A 372 1.10 8.65 0.79
N VAL A 373 0.50 7.47 0.66
CA VAL A 373 -0.69 7.10 1.44
C VAL A 373 -0.32 7.04 2.93
N ASN A 374 -1.32 7.05 3.79
CA ASN A 374 -1.11 6.67 5.18
C ASN A 374 -1.05 5.16 5.25
N PHE A 375 -0.02 4.58 5.81
CA PHE A 375 0.08 3.13 5.95
C PHE A 375 0.38 2.72 7.39
N GLY A 376 -0.31 1.66 7.81
CA GLY A 376 -0.29 1.22 9.19
C GLY A 376 0.96 0.44 9.55
N LEU A 377 1.47 0.69 10.75
CA LEU A 377 2.65 0.03 11.28
C LEU A 377 2.50 -0.23 12.78
N ALA A 378 3.07 -1.32 13.26
CA ALA A 378 3.18 -1.62 14.69
C ALA A 378 4.12 -0.62 15.39
N ALA A 379 4.10 -0.60 16.73
CA ALA A 379 5.15 0.06 17.48
C ALA A 379 6.52 -0.55 17.13
N GLY A 380 7.50 0.28 16.83
CA GLY A 380 8.79 -0.23 16.37
C GLY A 380 9.73 0.84 15.84
N THR A 381 10.80 0.35 15.22
CA THR A 381 11.79 1.17 14.50
C THR A 381 11.67 0.89 13.01
N TYR A 382 11.62 1.95 12.23
CA TYR A 382 11.51 1.95 10.78
C TYR A 382 12.52 2.92 10.18
N TYR A 383 12.81 2.76 8.90
CA TYR A 383 13.71 3.65 8.18
C TYR A 383 13.02 4.17 6.91
N LEU A 384 13.14 5.48 6.67
CA LEU A 384 12.91 6.04 5.34
C LEU A 384 14.23 6.05 4.61
N LYS A 385 14.26 5.42 3.44
CA LYS A 385 15.42 5.36 2.57
C LYS A 385 15.14 6.17 1.32
N VAL A 386 15.86 7.26 1.12
CA VAL A 386 15.82 8.06 -0.11
C VAL A 386 16.98 7.65 -1.01
N SER A 387 16.69 7.42 -2.29
CA SER A 387 17.68 7.05 -3.29
C SER A 387 17.44 7.84 -4.58
N GLY A 388 18.50 8.29 -5.23
CA GLY A 388 18.43 8.91 -6.53
C GLY A 388 18.24 7.88 -7.65
N MET A 389 17.45 8.24 -8.65
CA MET A 389 17.23 7.44 -9.84
C MET A 389 17.83 8.12 -11.07
N THR A 390 18.33 7.31 -11.99
CA THR A 390 18.93 7.84 -13.22
C THR A 390 17.85 8.32 -14.18
N TYR A 391 17.95 9.56 -14.64
CA TYR A 391 17.06 10.15 -15.62
C TYR A 391 17.80 10.71 -16.84
N LEU A 392 17.06 10.94 -17.93
CA LEU A 392 17.59 11.54 -19.15
C LEU A 392 17.34 13.03 -19.13
N ASN A 393 18.37 13.84 -18.90
CA ASN A 393 18.27 15.29 -18.83
C ASN A 393 17.92 15.94 -20.19
N ALA A 394 17.64 17.23 -20.22
CA ALA A 394 17.25 17.96 -21.43
C ALA A 394 18.33 17.89 -22.55
N SER A 395 19.60 17.75 -22.21
CA SER A 395 20.70 17.60 -23.18
C SER A 395 20.78 16.17 -23.76
N GLY A 396 20.07 15.20 -23.21
CA GLY A 396 20.07 13.81 -23.60
C GLY A 396 21.19 12.99 -22.98
N SER A 397 21.69 13.42 -21.82
CA SER A 397 22.67 12.67 -21.02
C SER A 397 22.00 12.08 -19.80
N PHE A 398 22.46 10.90 -19.37
CA PHE A 398 22.03 10.33 -18.11
C PHE A 398 22.61 11.14 -16.93
N ALA A 399 21.76 11.42 -15.96
CA ALA A 399 22.09 12.18 -14.76
C ALA A 399 21.37 11.61 -13.53
N ILE A 400 21.87 11.95 -12.35
CA ILE A 400 21.19 11.79 -11.08
C ILE A 400 20.93 13.18 -10.51
N TYR A 401 19.73 13.44 -10.05
CA TYR A 401 19.35 14.70 -9.46
C TYR A 401 19.96 14.82 -8.05
N GLY A 402 20.59 15.94 -7.76
CA GLY A 402 21.33 16.19 -6.51
C GLY A 402 22.84 16.36 -6.72
N THR A 403 23.41 15.69 -7.73
CA THR A 403 24.87 15.68 -7.95
C THR A 403 25.49 17.05 -8.29
N ASN A 404 24.66 18.03 -8.69
CA ASN A 404 25.11 19.41 -8.97
C ASN A 404 24.69 20.41 -7.90
N GLY A 405 24.23 19.94 -6.73
CA GLY A 405 23.84 20.77 -5.60
C GLY A 405 22.34 21.03 -5.48
N GLU A 406 21.53 20.31 -6.22
CA GLU A 406 20.10 20.24 -5.99
C GLU A 406 19.85 19.47 -4.68
N THR A 407 18.70 19.74 -4.06
CA THR A 407 18.30 19.13 -2.79
C THR A 407 16.86 18.66 -2.87
N TYR A 408 16.50 17.70 -2.03
CA TYR A 408 15.11 17.36 -1.74
C TYR A 408 14.71 17.81 -0.34
N LYS A 409 13.41 17.85 -0.08
CA LYS A 409 12.83 18.11 1.24
C LYS A 409 11.93 16.94 1.58
N LEU A 410 12.20 16.29 2.71
CA LEU A 410 11.44 15.18 3.23
C LEU A 410 10.69 15.63 4.48
N ASN A 411 9.37 15.37 4.53
CA ASN A 411 8.57 15.58 5.71
C ASN A 411 7.84 14.28 6.04
N ALA A 412 8.04 13.74 7.22
CA ALA A 412 7.38 12.53 7.67
C ALA A 412 6.62 12.77 8.98
N SER A 413 5.47 12.14 9.11
CA SER A 413 4.64 12.21 10.30
C SER A 413 4.17 10.83 10.74
N TRP A 414 4.04 10.65 12.05
CA TRP A 414 3.49 9.47 12.67
C TRP A 414 2.25 9.85 13.47
N THR A 415 1.15 9.14 13.26
CA THR A 415 -0.07 9.29 14.03
C THR A 415 -0.40 7.99 14.75
N ASN A 416 -0.57 8.04 16.08
CA ASN A 416 -0.99 6.88 16.85
C ASN A 416 -2.44 6.54 16.53
N ALA A 417 -2.72 5.28 16.15
CA ALA A 417 -4.05 4.82 15.78
C ALA A 417 -4.17 3.30 15.99
N ASP A 418 -4.90 2.91 17.04
CA ASP A 418 -5.07 1.48 17.38
C ASP A 418 -5.90 0.72 16.35
N ASN A 419 -6.79 1.42 15.65
CA ASN A 419 -7.68 0.87 14.64
C ASN A 419 -7.14 0.98 13.20
N TRP A 420 -5.87 1.30 13.02
CA TRP A 420 -5.22 1.15 11.72
C TRP A 420 -4.71 -0.29 11.59
N GLU A 421 -4.78 -0.88 10.41
CA GLU A 421 -4.11 -2.16 10.19
C GLU A 421 -2.60 -2.04 10.39
N CYS A 422 -1.90 -3.15 10.47
CA CYS A 422 -0.44 -3.16 10.60
C CYS A 422 0.17 -4.15 9.64
N GLU A 423 1.06 -3.68 8.87
CA GLU A 423 1.85 -4.51 7.99
C GLU A 423 3.03 -5.25 8.66
N SER A 424 3.34 -6.45 8.20
CA SER A 424 2.60 -7.14 7.13
C SER A 424 1.46 -7.96 7.73
N ASN A 425 0.23 -7.78 7.23
CA ASN A 425 -0.98 -8.49 7.65
C ASN A 425 -1.50 -9.43 6.54
N ASP A 426 -0.64 -9.81 5.61
CA ASP A 426 -0.89 -10.79 4.53
C ASP A 426 -1.25 -12.19 5.07
N THR A 427 -1.32 -12.37 6.38
CA THR A 427 -1.63 -13.61 7.06
C THR A 427 -2.85 -13.47 7.97
N TYR A 428 -3.42 -14.61 8.40
CA TYR A 428 -4.68 -14.69 9.14
C TYR A 428 -4.61 -14.23 10.62
N ASP A 429 -3.76 -13.27 10.98
CA ASP A 429 -3.45 -12.98 12.38
C ASP A 429 -4.11 -11.72 12.96
N THR A 430 -4.56 -10.77 12.11
CA THR A 430 -5.14 -9.51 12.58
C THR A 430 -6.56 -9.72 13.10
N THR A 431 -6.79 -9.47 14.38
CA THR A 431 -8.12 -9.60 14.99
C THR A 431 -8.91 -8.29 14.92
N ALA A 432 -10.12 -8.35 14.35
CA ALA A 432 -11.04 -7.22 14.28
C ALA A 432 -12.16 -7.33 15.34
N VAL A 433 -12.39 -6.24 16.04
CA VAL A 433 -13.49 -6.11 16.99
C VAL A 433 -14.75 -5.69 16.26
N SER A 434 -15.86 -6.41 16.49
CA SER A 434 -17.14 -6.14 15.84
C SER A 434 -17.63 -4.71 16.08
N GLY A 435 -17.93 -4.01 14.99
CA GLY A 435 -18.48 -2.65 15.00
C GLY A 435 -17.42 -1.54 15.08
N ILE A 436 -16.14 -1.87 15.22
CA ILE A 436 -15.04 -0.92 15.07
C ILE A 436 -14.72 -0.76 13.57
N THR A 437 -14.43 0.46 13.16
CA THR A 437 -13.92 0.74 11.83
C THR A 437 -12.40 0.70 11.88
N TYR A 438 -11.81 -0.08 11.00
CA TYR A 438 -10.38 -0.16 10.78
C TYR A 438 -10.04 0.55 9.47
N SER A 439 -8.95 1.29 9.46
CA SER A 439 -8.40 1.90 8.25
C SER A 439 -7.22 1.08 7.75
N GLY A 440 -7.04 1.04 6.45
CA GLY A 440 -5.96 0.28 5.81
C GLY A 440 -5.59 0.82 4.44
N ASP A 441 -4.56 0.22 3.85
CA ASP A 441 -4.09 0.51 2.51
C ASP A 441 -3.75 -0.79 1.76
N ILE A 442 -3.83 -0.76 0.45
CA ILE A 442 -3.33 -1.82 -0.43
C ILE A 442 -2.10 -1.28 -1.15
N ARG A 443 -0.95 -1.84 -0.88
CA ARG A 443 0.36 -1.34 -1.36
C ARG A 443 0.71 -1.82 -2.74
N THR A 444 0.37 -3.06 -3.03
CA THR A 444 0.61 -3.70 -4.31
C THR A 444 -0.57 -4.59 -4.68
N TYR A 445 -0.60 -5.11 -5.90
CA TYR A 445 -1.63 -6.08 -6.31
C TYR A 445 -1.51 -7.44 -5.57
N SER A 446 -0.38 -7.73 -4.94
CA SER A 446 -0.15 -8.94 -4.14
C SER A 446 -0.42 -8.74 -2.65
N ASP A 447 -0.66 -7.51 -2.26
CA ASP A 447 -0.98 -7.12 -0.90
C ASP A 447 -2.40 -7.56 -0.54
N VAL A 448 -2.55 -8.14 0.64
CA VAL A 448 -3.80 -8.76 1.09
C VAL A 448 -4.01 -8.56 2.58
N ASP A 449 -5.01 -7.77 2.93
CA ASP A 449 -5.35 -7.51 4.32
C ASP A 449 -6.35 -8.53 4.87
N TYR A 450 -6.00 -9.20 5.94
CA TYR A 450 -6.89 -10.15 6.64
C TYR A 450 -7.34 -9.60 7.99
N PHE A 451 -8.64 -9.58 8.19
CA PHE A 451 -9.27 -9.19 9.46
C PHE A 451 -10.03 -10.40 10.03
N LYS A 452 -9.52 -10.95 11.12
CA LYS A 452 -10.09 -12.09 11.81
C LYS A 452 -11.28 -11.67 12.68
N THR A 453 -12.38 -12.41 12.60
CA THR A 453 -13.54 -12.23 13.48
C THR A 453 -14.17 -13.58 13.84
N THR A 454 -15.03 -13.62 14.86
CA THR A 454 -15.66 -14.84 15.32
C THR A 454 -17.16 -14.69 15.55
N LEU A 455 -17.92 -15.76 15.22
CA LEU A 455 -19.28 -15.93 15.67
C LEU A 455 -19.32 -16.96 16.81
N SER A 456 -19.67 -16.55 18.01
CA SER A 456 -19.78 -17.44 19.19
C SER A 456 -20.96 -18.40 19.12
N ALA A 457 -21.98 -18.10 18.30
CA ALA A 457 -23.13 -18.92 17.94
C ALA A 457 -23.55 -18.57 16.51
N ASN A 458 -24.46 -19.32 15.91
CA ASN A 458 -25.07 -19.01 14.62
C ASN A 458 -25.59 -17.56 14.60
N GLY A 459 -25.39 -16.87 13.50
CA GLY A 459 -25.76 -15.47 13.38
C GLY A 459 -25.45 -14.92 12.00
N TYR A 460 -24.95 -13.67 11.93
CA TYR A 460 -24.53 -13.11 10.67
C TYR A 460 -23.28 -12.24 10.80
N ILE A 461 -22.59 -12.12 9.68
CA ILE A 461 -21.51 -11.15 9.45
C ILE A 461 -21.98 -10.17 8.37
N ASN A 462 -21.75 -8.88 8.61
CA ASN A 462 -21.92 -7.82 7.62
C ASN A 462 -20.64 -6.99 7.60
N VAL A 463 -20.10 -6.75 6.41
CA VAL A 463 -18.90 -5.98 6.19
C VAL A 463 -19.26 -4.74 5.38
N LYS A 464 -18.83 -3.59 5.87
CA LYS A 464 -18.90 -2.33 5.12
C LYS A 464 -17.50 -1.86 4.81
N LEU A 465 -17.21 -1.62 3.52
CA LEU A 465 -15.97 -1.01 3.06
C LEU A 465 -16.29 0.36 2.45
N THR A 466 -15.47 1.36 2.77
CA THR A 466 -15.55 2.70 2.20
C THR A 466 -14.17 3.17 1.78
N HIS A 467 -14.09 3.90 0.68
CA HIS A 467 -12.87 4.56 0.19
C HIS A 467 -13.22 5.82 -0.58
N PRO A 468 -12.32 6.80 -0.72
CA PRO A 468 -12.49 7.93 -1.63
C PRO A 468 -12.62 7.47 -3.07
N VAL A 469 -13.22 8.30 -3.94
CA VAL A 469 -13.22 8.05 -5.38
C VAL A 469 -11.78 7.95 -5.88
N VAL A 470 -11.47 6.89 -6.62
CA VAL A 470 -10.17 6.74 -7.31
C VAL A 470 -10.32 7.35 -8.70
N SER A 471 -9.77 8.56 -8.87
CA SER A 471 -9.89 9.33 -10.10
C SER A 471 -9.31 8.59 -11.30
N GLY A 472 -10.07 8.51 -12.38
CA GLY A 472 -9.70 7.80 -13.60
C GLY A 472 -9.89 6.28 -13.53
N GLN A 473 -10.39 5.75 -12.38
CA GLN A 473 -10.63 4.32 -12.16
C GLN A 473 -12.07 4.04 -11.69
N GLU A 474 -12.99 4.97 -11.91
CA GLU A 474 -14.34 4.92 -11.35
C GLU A 474 -15.13 3.66 -11.76
N THR A 475 -14.86 3.12 -12.94
CA THR A 475 -15.51 1.90 -13.48
C THR A 475 -14.63 0.65 -13.38
N THR A 476 -13.38 0.78 -12.94
CA THR A 476 -12.42 -0.31 -12.82
C THR A 476 -12.56 -0.97 -11.45
N ASN A 477 -12.53 -2.29 -11.40
CA ASN A 477 -12.46 -3.01 -10.13
C ASN A 477 -11.11 -2.71 -9.47
N MET A 478 -11.15 -2.15 -8.27
CA MET A 478 -9.97 -1.79 -7.48
C MET A 478 -9.72 -2.78 -6.35
N TYR A 479 -10.78 -3.22 -5.67
CA TYR A 479 -10.67 -4.12 -4.54
C TYR A 479 -11.51 -5.38 -4.75
N VAL A 480 -11.06 -6.48 -4.15
CA VAL A 480 -11.86 -7.68 -3.90
C VAL A 480 -12.08 -7.78 -2.40
N LEU A 481 -13.36 -7.80 -1.99
CA LEU A 481 -13.77 -8.06 -0.63
C LEU A 481 -14.30 -9.48 -0.54
N SER A 482 -13.67 -10.33 0.28
CA SER A 482 -14.14 -11.69 0.53
C SER A 482 -14.37 -11.94 2.00
N VAL A 483 -15.33 -12.84 2.32
CA VAL A 483 -15.53 -13.42 3.65
C VAL A 483 -15.17 -14.89 3.57
N ILE A 484 -14.25 -15.33 4.41
CA ILE A 484 -13.63 -16.64 4.40
C ILE A 484 -13.92 -17.33 5.74
N LYS A 485 -14.38 -18.57 5.70
CA LYS A 485 -14.59 -19.39 6.88
C LYS A 485 -13.41 -20.32 7.10
N LYS A 486 -12.89 -20.38 8.33
CA LYS A 486 -11.97 -21.43 8.74
C LYS A 486 -12.75 -22.72 9.00
N VAL A 487 -12.43 -23.78 8.27
CA VAL A 487 -13.10 -25.09 8.36
C VAL A 487 -12.31 -26.01 9.28
N ASP A 488 -10.99 -26.05 9.13
CA ASP A 488 -10.07 -26.85 9.94
C ASP A 488 -8.70 -26.14 10.05
N GLN A 489 -7.69 -26.75 10.63
CA GLN A 489 -6.43 -26.13 11.00
C GLN A 489 -5.80 -25.32 9.86
N ASP A 490 -5.82 -25.83 8.63
CA ASP A 490 -5.28 -25.14 7.45
C ASP A 490 -6.26 -25.17 6.26
N GLN A 491 -7.56 -25.34 6.55
CA GLN A 491 -8.60 -25.36 5.52
C GLN A 491 -9.53 -24.17 5.68
N TYR A 492 -9.67 -23.45 4.59
CA TYR A 492 -10.46 -22.24 4.47
C TYR A 492 -11.42 -22.36 3.31
N THR A 493 -12.61 -21.81 3.46
CA THR A 493 -13.63 -21.77 2.40
C THR A 493 -14.15 -20.36 2.27
N GLU A 494 -14.09 -19.80 1.07
CA GLU A 494 -14.71 -18.53 0.76
C GLU A 494 -16.24 -18.73 0.79
N VAL A 495 -16.92 -17.89 1.59
CA VAL A 495 -18.38 -17.93 1.75
C VAL A 495 -19.06 -16.74 1.07
N TYR A 496 -18.29 -15.71 0.72
CA TYR A 496 -18.76 -14.55 -0.01
C TYR A 496 -17.61 -13.83 -0.68
N THR A 497 -17.83 -13.28 -1.88
CA THR A 497 -16.87 -12.41 -2.55
C THR A 497 -17.58 -11.37 -3.40
N THR A 498 -17.00 -10.19 -3.51
CA THR A 498 -17.47 -9.11 -4.39
C THR A 498 -16.33 -8.21 -4.85
N ASN A 499 -16.45 -7.67 -6.06
CA ASN A 499 -15.55 -6.66 -6.57
C ASN A 499 -16.07 -5.26 -6.25
N ILE A 500 -15.17 -4.34 -5.93
CA ILE A 500 -15.46 -2.95 -5.61
C ILE A 500 -14.70 -2.07 -6.61
N ARG A 501 -15.42 -1.17 -7.28
CA ARG A 501 -14.84 -0.27 -8.27
C ARG A 501 -14.31 1.00 -7.61
N GLY A 502 -13.40 1.69 -8.30
CA GLY A 502 -12.86 2.96 -7.81
C GLY A 502 -13.90 4.07 -7.59
N GLY A 503 -15.10 3.96 -8.20
CA GLY A 503 -16.23 4.86 -7.97
C GLY A 503 -17.21 4.41 -6.89
N ASP A 504 -17.10 3.17 -6.40
CA ASP A 504 -18.01 2.58 -5.41
C ASP A 504 -17.58 2.95 -3.99
N THR A 505 -17.72 4.20 -3.62
CA THR A 505 -17.17 4.77 -2.37
C THR A 505 -17.70 4.18 -1.07
N SER A 506 -18.77 3.39 -1.12
CA SER A 506 -19.36 2.72 0.05
C SER A 506 -20.10 1.46 -0.37
N VAL A 507 -19.52 0.30 -0.06
CA VAL A 507 -20.09 -1.02 -0.35
C VAL A 507 -20.36 -1.75 0.96
N SER A 508 -21.52 -2.42 1.05
CA SER A 508 -21.83 -3.28 2.18
C SER A 508 -22.23 -4.67 1.68
N THR A 509 -21.70 -5.70 2.31
CA THR A 509 -22.19 -7.07 2.06
C THR A 509 -23.64 -7.22 2.52
N PRO A 510 -24.38 -8.21 2.02
CA PRO A 510 -25.57 -8.69 2.73
C PRO A 510 -25.23 -9.03 4.18
N ASN A 511 -26.26 -9.21 5.00
CA ASN A 511 -26.10 -9.85 6.31
C ASN A 511 -25.92 -11.36 6.09
N LEU A 512 -24.69 -11.82 5.90
CA LEU A 512 -24.36 -13.21 5.59
C LEU A 512 -24.72 -14.11 6.79
N GLY A 513 -25.75 -14.94 6.67
CA GLY A 513 -26.16 -15.88 7.68
C GLY A 513 -25.16 -17.03 7.79
N LEU A 514 -24.48 -17.16 8.93
CA LEU A 514 -23.35 -18.07 9.05
C LEU A 514 -23.39 -18.88 10.34
N PRO A 515 -22.87 -20.12 10.37
CA PRO A 515 -22.77 -20.93 11.58
C PRO A 515 -21.73 -20.34 12.54
N LYS A 516 -21.78 -20.76 13.81
CA LYS A 516 -20.67 -20.52 14.75
C LYS A 516 -19.34 -20.91 14.12
N GLY A 517 -18.32 -20.03 14.27
CA GLY A 517 -17.00 -20.30 13.72
C GLY A 517 -16.07 -19.10 13.76
N GLU A 518 -14.88 -19.33 13.22
CA GLU A 518 -13.87 -18.33 12.96
C GLU A 518 -13.92 -17.93 11.48
N TYR A 519 -13.87 -16.65 11.22
CA TYR A 519 -14.00 -16.04 9.89
C TYR A 519 -12.93 -15.00 9.67
N TYR A 520 -12.60 -14.77 8.41
CA TYR A 520 -11.69 -13.75 7.96
C TYR A 520 -12.36 -12.91 6.90
N VAL A 521 -12.25 -11.59 7.05
CA VAL A 521 -12.54 -10.65 5.98
C VAL A 521 -11.23 -10.36 5.28
N LYS A 522 -11.21 -10.61 3.98
CA LYS A 522 -10.07 -10.40 3.12
C LYS A 522 -10.36 -9.19 2.23
N ILE A 523 -9.42 -8.25 2.19
CA ILE A 523 -9.38 -7.15 1.24
C ILE A 523 -8.12 -7.32 0.42
N ALA A 524 -8.24 -7.31 -0.90
CA ALA A 524 -7.11 -7.46 -1.81
C ALA A 524 -7.24 -6.50 -2.98
N GLY A 525 -6.14 -6.08 -3.55
CA GLY A 525 -6.12 -5.35 -4.80
C GLY A 525 -6.50 -6.23 -5.99
N THR A 526 -7.15 -5.65 -6.99
CA THR A 526 -7.37 -6.33 -8.26
C THR A 526 -6.27 -5.97 -9.25
N GLY A 527 -5.53 -6.98 -9.73
CA GLY A 527 -4.73 -6.85 -10.94
C GLY A 527 -5.65 -6.65 -12.14
N ASN A 528 -5.66 -5.45 -12.74
CA ASN A 528 -6.35 -5.33 -14.02
C ASN A 528 -5.53 -5.99 -15.14
N SER A 529 -6.23 -6.57 -16.11
CA SER A 529 -5.62 -7.19 -17.29
C SER A 529 -4.82 -6.23 -18.18
N ALA A 530 -4.80 -4.94 -17.88
CA ALA A 530 -4.07 -3.90 -18.59
C ALA A 530 -2.69 -3.58 -17.96
N GLY A 531 -2.35 -4.16 -16.80
CA GLY A 531 -1.04 -3.98 -16.16
C GLY A 531 -0.72 -2.56 -15.68
N THR A 532 -1.68 -1.63 -15.76
CA THR A 532 -1.42 -0.19 -15.59
C THR A 532 -1.40 0.28 -14.12
N LEU A 533 -1.91 -0.54 -13.20
CA LEU A 533 -1.85 -0.23 -11.76
C LEU A 533 -0.75 -1.03 -11.03
N LEU A 534 0.11 -1.76 -11.74
CA LEU A 534 0.72 -2.95 -11.20
C LEU A 534 2.24 -3.01 -11.22
N SER A 535 2.92 -2.05 -11.78
CA SER A 535 4.38 -2.01 -11.68
C SER A 535 4.79 -1.06 -10.56
N GLY A 536 4.70 -1.52 -9.30
CA GLY A 536 5.36 -0.87 -8.18
C GLY A 536 4.67 0.35 -7.57
N THR A 537 3.44 0.70 -7.99
CA THR A 537 2.69 1.80 -7.38
C THR A 537 1.63 1.27 -6.41
N SER A 538 1.60 1.83 -5.21
CA SER A 538 0.53 1.62 -4.24
C SER A 538 -0.80 2.11 -4.77
N TYR A 539 -1.89 1.57 -4.24
CA TYR A 539 -3.21 2.14 -4.45
C TYR A 539 -3.24 3.58 -3.89
N PRO A 540 -3.80 4.54 -4.62
CA PRO A 540 -3.64 5.96 -4.30
C PRO A 540 -4.51 6.43 -3.14
N VAL A 541 -5.32 5.56 -2.54
CA VAL A 541 -6.26 5.91 -1.46
C VAL A 541 -6.34 4.81 -0.42
N ASN A 542 -6.49 5.23 0.84
CA ASN A 542 -6.79 4.33 1.94
C ASN A 542 -8.26 3.88 1.89
N TYR A 543 -8.55 2.74 2.50
CA TYR A 543 -9.90 2.27 2.73
C TYR A 543 -10.24 2.24 4.21
N ASP A 544 -11.54 2.22 4.52
CA ASP A 544 -12.06 1.92 5.85
C ASP A 544 -12.94 0.68 5.78
N VAL A 545 -12.77 -0.26 6.71
CA VAL A 545 -13.56 -1.47 6.85
C VAL A 545 -14.21 -1.56 8.23
N CYS A 546 -15.51 -1.84 8.27
CA CYS A 546 -16.25 -2.11 9.50
C CYS A 546 -16.90 -3.48 9.42
N ILE A 547 -16.52 -4.39 10.31
CA ILE A 547 -17.03 -5.75 10.39
C ILE A 547 -18.01 -5.83 11.55
N LYS A 548 -19.26 -6.15 11.25
CA LYS A 548 -20.31 -6.33 12.26
C LYS A 548 -20.68 -7.80 12.36
N THR A 549 -20.60 -8.34 13.55
CA THR A 549 -21.04 -9.69 13.87
C THR A 549 -22.23 -9.63 14.83
N LYS A 550 -23.21 -10.49 14.62
CA LYS A 550 -24.35 -10.62 15.53
C LYS A 550 -24.82 -12.05 15.61
N THR A 551 -24.97 -12.58 16.81
CA THR A 551 -25.62 -13.88 17.03
C THR A 551 -27.14 -13.76 16.84
N ALA A 552 -27.74 -14.64 16.06
CA ALA A 552 -29.17 -14.64 15.74
C ALA A 552 -29.66 -16.07 15.48
N GLY A 553 -30.38 -16.63 16.40
CA GLY A 553 -30.94 -18.01 16.27
C GLY A 553 -32.19 -18.11 15.39
N ASP A 554 -32.60 -17.05 14.75
CA ASP A 554 -33.71 -16.93 13.82
C ASP A 554 -33.26 -16.46 12.43
N ARG A 555 -31.96 -16.52 12.16
CA ARG A 555 -31.42 -16.26 10.83
C ARG A 555 -31.09 -17.59 10.13
N GLU A 556 -31.14 -17.59 8.81
CA GLU A 556 -30.59 -18.66 7.99
C GLU A 556 -29.13 -18.94 8.32
N VAL A 557 -28.65 -20.07 7.92
CA VAL A 557 -27.26 -20.50 8.10
C VAL A 557 -26.77 -21.15 6.82
N GLU A 558 -25.78 -20.52 6.22
CA GLU A 558 -25.16 -20.96 4.97
C GLU A 558 -24.17 -22.14 5.15
N SER A 559 -24.02 -23.02 4.13
CA SER A 559 -24.73 -22.97 2.85
C SER A 559 -26.02 -23.83 2.95
N ASN A 560 -27.14 -23.21 2.61
CA ASN A 560 -28.48 -23.84 2.63
C ASN A 560 -29.09 -23.94 1.22
N ASP A 561 -28.26 -24.00 0.18
CA ASP A 561 -28.61 -23.93 -1.25
C ASP A 561 -29.43 -25.11 -1.80
N SER A 562 -29.73 -26.10 -0.99
CA SER A 562 -30.42 -27.29 -1.43
C SER A 562 -31.39 -27.84 -0.37
N ALA A 563 -32.34 -28.70 -0.79
CA ALA A 563 -33.21 -29.39 0.13
C ALA A 563 -32.45 -30.28 1.16
N ALA A 564 -31.25 -30.77 0.78
CA ALA A 564 -30.39 -31.57 1.66
C ALA A 564 -29.77 -30.74 2.79
N THR A 565 -29.44 -29.51 2.50
CA THR A 565 -28.80 -28.56 3.43
C THR A 565 -29.78 -27.56 4.05
N ALA A 566 -31.08 -27.70 3.75
CA ALA A 566 -32.14 -26.78 4.16
C ALA A 566 -32.20 -26.52 5.66
N ASN A 567 -32.33 -25.26 6.02
CA ASN A 567 -32.48 -24.79 7.39
C ASN A 567 -33.83 -25.25 7.98
N SER A 568 -33.80 -25.98 9.08
CA SER A 568 -35.04 -26.45 9.75
C SER A 568 -35.71 -25.30 10.50
N VAL A 569 -36.98 -25.04 10.17
CA VAL A 569 -37.78 -23.97 10.79
C VAL A 569 -38.81 -24.47 11.76
N LYS A 570 -39.11 -23.68 12.78
CA LYS A 570 -40.16 -23.95 13.76
C LYS A 570 -41.49 -23.33 13.30
N ASN A 571 -42.61 -24.07 13.54
CA ASN A 571 -43.93 -23.60 13.23
C ASN A 571 -44.25 -22.22 13.81
N GLY A 572 -44.64 -21.28 12.97
CA GLY A 572 -45.03 -19.92 13.34
C GLY A 572 -43.90 -18.98 13.76
N LYS A 573 -42.63 -19.43 13.73
CA LYS A 573 -41.47 -18.56 13.99
C LYS A 573 -41.05 -17.88 12.70
N THR A 574 -40.75 -16.57 12.78
CA THR A 574 -40.16 -15.80 11.69
C THR A 574 -38.66 -16.03 11.66
N TYR A 575 -38.13 -16.22 10.46
CA TYR A 575 -36.72 -16.32 10.16
C TYR A 575 -36.32 -15.19 9.21
N TYR A 576 -35.05 -14.78 9.28
CA TYR A 576 -34.44 -13.78 8.42
C TYR A 576 -33.50 -14.48 7.47
N GLY A 577 -33.41 -13.98 6.25
CA GLY A 577 -32.45 -14.43 5.24
C GLY A 577 -32.01 -13.29 4.34
N SER A 578 -31.04 -13.55 3.50
CA SER A 578 -30.54 -12.62 2.48
C SER A 578 -29.95 -13.38 1.30
N ILE A 579 -30.28 -12.99 0.08
CA ILE A 579 -29.67 -13.55 -1.12
C ILE A 579 -28.36 -12.82 -1.38
N SER A 580 -27.25 -13.53 -1.29
CA SER A 580 -25.89 -12.98 -1.37
C SER A 580 -25.36 -12.87 -2.80
N SER A 581 -25.88 -13.72 -3.71
CA SER A 581 -25.47 -13.76 -5.12
C SER A 581 -26.62 -14.19 -6.03
N SER A 582 -26.43 -14.12 -7.33
CA SER A 582 -27.42 -14.59 -8.30
C SER A 582 -27.62 -16.12 -8.31
N SER A 583 -26.68 -16.87 -7.79
CA SER A 583 -26.73 -18.34 -7.69
C SER A 583 -27.25 -18.84 -6.33
N ASP A 584 -27.34 -17.95 -5.37
CA ASP A 584 -27.72 -18.22 -3.99
C ASP A 584 -29.22 -18.63 -3.89
N LYS A 585 -29.50 -19.63 -3.06
CA LYS A 585 -30.85 -20.21 -2.86
C LYS A 585 -31.02 -20.64 -1.42
N ASP A 586 -31.85 -19.95 -0.69
CA ASP A 586 -32.14 -20.27 0.69
C ASP A 586 -33.26 -21.32 0.80
N TYR A 587 -32.90 -22.54 1.23
CA TYR A 587 -33.86 -23.59 1.47
C TYR A 587 -34.21 -23.68 2.95
N TYR A 588 -35.51 -23.66 3.23
CA TYR A 588 -36.11 -23.84 4.56
C TYR A 588 -36.96 -25.11 4.61
N LYS A 589 -36.77 -25.94 5.62
CA LYS A 589 -37.49 -27.19 5.80
C LYS A 589 -38.47 -27.11 6.96
N ILE A 590 -39.73 -27.52 6.73
CA ILE A 590 -40.74 -27.69 7.75
C ILE A 590 -41.32 -29.11 7.67
N LYS A 591 -41.51 -29.74 8.83
CA LYS A 591 -42.14 -31.07 8.94
C LYS A 591 -43.57 -30.94 9.43
N MET A 592 -44.52 -31.41 8.64
CA MET A 592 -45.92 -31.58 9.03
C MET A 592 -46.14 -32.98 9.59
N SER A 593 -46.41 -33.11 10.90
CA SER A 593 -46.63 -34.40 11.56
C SER A 593 -47.98 -35.02 11.24
N LYS A 594 -48.96 -34.20 10.81
CA LYS A 594 -50.34 -34.60 10.44
C LYS A 594 -50.77 -33.80 9.21
N ALA A 595 -51.70 -34.34 8.42
CA ALA A 595 -52.35 -33.58 7.36
C ALA A 595 -53.03 -32.33 7.91
N GLY A 596 -52.98 -31.25 7.17
CA GLY A 596 -53.51 -29.95 7.57
C GLY A 596 -53.26 -28.87 6.55
N TYR A 597 -53.06 -27.65 6.98
CA TYR A 597 -52.67 -26.59 6.08
C TYR A 597 -51.30 -25.98 6.48
N LEU A 598 -50.58 -25.53 5.47
CA LEU A 598 -49.40 -24.67 5.58
C LEU A 598 -49.73 -23.30 4.99
N GLN A 599 -49.33 -22.25 5.66
CA GLN A 599 -49.39 -20.86 5.17
C GLN A 599 -48.01 -20.24 5.25
N LEU A 600 -47.57 -19.57 4.18
CA LEU A 600 -46.33 -18.87 4.07
C LEU A 600 -46.59 -17.38 4.25
N LYS A 601 -45.76 -16.71 5.04
CA LYS A 601 -45.67 -15.25 5.11
C LYS A 601 -44.25 -14.86 4.76
N PHE A 602 -44.09 -13.99 3.77
CA PHE A 602 -42.82 -13.46 3.28
C PHE A 602 -42.83 -11.94 3.36
N GLY A 603 -41.69 -11.34 3.62
CA GLY A 603 -41.58 -9.88 3.64
C GLY A 603 -40.15 -9.40 3.45
N HIS A 604 -40.00 -8.22 2.91
CA HIS A 604 -38.70 -7.53 2.76
C HIS A 604 -38.89 -5.99 2.82
N LYS A 605 -37.80 -5.24 2.88
CA LYS A 605 -37.88 -3.78 2.85
C LYS A 605 -38.21 -3.31 1.42
N ASN A 606 -38.94 -2.20 1.33
CA ASN A 606 -39.20 -1.52 0.05
C ASN A 606 -37.87 -0.95 -0.50
N ASN A 607 -37.49 -1.35 -1.71
CA ASN A 607 -36.35 -0.83 -2.43
C ASN A 607 -36.76 0.07 -3.61
N GLN A 608 -38.05 0.45 -3.67
CA GLN A 608 -38.65 1.33 -4.68
C GLN A 608 -38.60 0.78 -6.13
N SER A 609 -38.11 -0.44 -6.34
CA SER A 609 -38.04 -1.06 -7.66
C SER A 609 -39.36 -1.78 -7.97
N THR A 610 -39.85 -1.63 -9.18
CA THR A 610 -40.97 -2.42 -9.72
C THR A 610 -40.52 -3.76 -10.31
N ALA A 611 -39.20 -3.99 -10.40
CA ALA A 611 -38.65 -5.25 -10.88
C ALA A 611 -38.87 -6.36 -9.87
N SER A 612 -38.96 -7.58 -10.36
CA SER A 612 -39.06 -8.79 -9.51
C SER A 612 -37.75 -9.04 -8.79
N CYS A 613 -37.80 -9.10 -7.44
CA CYS A 613 -36.64 -9.29 -6.57
C CYS A 613 -36.50 -10.74 -6.11
N TYR A 614 -37.59 -11.34 -5.63
CA TYR A 614 -37.57 -12.70 -5.04
C TYR A 614 -38.53 -13.65 -5.72
N ASN A 615 -38.08 -14.88 -5.93
CA ASN A 615 -38.92 -16.06 -6.16
C ASN A 615 -39.04 -16.84 -4.87
N VAL A 616 -40.26 -17.17 -4.45
CA VAL A 616 -40.51 -18.01 -3.30
C VAL A 616 -41.32 -19.24 -3.74
N VAL A 617 -40.72 -20.42 -3.63
CA VAL A 617 -41.30 -21.67 -4.16
C VAL A 617 -41.40 -22.71 -3.05
N LEU A 618 -42.58 -23.31 -2.90
CA LEU A 618 -42.81 -24.43 -2.00
C LEU A 618 -42.72 -25.75 -2.78
N TYR A 619 -41.89 -26.66 -2.29
CA TYR A 619 -41.68 -28.00 -2.82
C TYR A 619 -42.12 -29.07 -1.84
N ASN A 620 -42.48 -30.24 -2.37
CA ASN A 620 -42.61 -31.48 -1.59
C ASN A 620 -41.24 -32.17 -1.43
N LYS A 621 -41.22 -33.30 -0.71
CA LYS A 621 -40.00 -34.12 -0.51
C LYS A 621 -39.36 -34.65 -1.81
N ASP A 622 -40.15 -34.75 -2.89
CA ASP A 622 -39.71 -35.25 -4.20
C ASP A 622 -39.29 -34.10 -5.13
N ASN A 623 -39.09 -32.93 -4.57
CA ASN A 623 -38.69 -31.69 -5.26
C ASN A 623 -39.71 -31.23 -6.33
N SER A 624 -41.01 -31.59 -6.17
CA SER A 624 -42.07 -31.10 -7.05
C SER A 624 -42.65 -29.81 -6.50
N GLU A 625 -42.80 -28.81 -7.35
CA GLU A 625 -43.39 -27.52 -7.01
C GLU A 625 -44.85 -27.67 -6.63
N ILE A 626 -45.24 -27.09 -5.49
CA ILE A 626 -46.62 -27.07 -4.98
C ILE A 626 -47.21 -25.67 -5.14
N TYR A 627 -46.41 -24.64 -4.88
CA TYR A 627 -46.85 -23.26 -4.85
C TYR A 627 -45.70 -22.33 -5.12
N LYS A 628 -45.97 -21.25 -5.84
CA LYS A 628 -44.96 -20.24 -6.17
C LYS A 628 -45.58 -18.86 -6.15
N PHE A 629 -44.78 -17.87 -5.72
CA PHE A 629 -45.04 -16.44 -5.98
C PHE A 629 -43.71 -15.71 -6.21
N THR A 630 -43.82 -14.54 -6.82
CA THR A 630 -42.68 -13.64 -7.07
C THR A 630 -43.00 -12.30 -6.42
N SER A 631 -42.06 -11.73 -5.68
CA SER A 631 -42.18 -10.42 -5.04
C SER A 631 -41.43 -9.37 -5.85
N THR A 632 -42.03 -8.20 -6.00
CA THR A 632 -41.35 -7.01 -6.56
C THR A 632 -40.71 -6.20 -5.43
N GLY A 633 -39.82 -5.26 -5.79
CA GLY A 633 -39.18 -4.41 -4.78
C GLY A 633 -40.11 -3.51 -3.99
N THR A 634 -41.33 -3.25 -4.51
CA THR A 634 -42.37 -2.45 -3.84
C THR A 634 -43.33 -3.27 -3.01
N GLU A 635 -43.44 -4.59 -3.26
CA GLU A 635 -44.30 -5.49 -2.53
C GLU A 635 -43.62 -6.04 -1.26
N THR A 636 -43.73 -5.29 -0.17
CA THR A 636 -42.97 -5.54 1.06
C THR A 636 -43.52 -6.67 1.93
N SER A 637 -44.68 -7.19 1.65
CA SER A 637 -45.28 -8.28 2.43
C SER A 637 -46.25 -9.13 1.58
N PHE A 638 -46.07 -10.41 1.64
CA PHE A 638 -46.91 -11.41 0.98
C PHE A 638 -47.39 -12.48 1.98
N THR A 639 -48.63 -12.94 1.85
CA THR A 639 -49.18 -14.03 2.62
C THR A 639 -49.89 -15.00 1.68
N SER A 640 -49.44 -16.25 1.61
CA SER A 640 -50.08 -17.28 0.78
C SER A 640 -51.49 -17.62 1.24
N CYS A 641 -52.28 -18.19 0.35
CA CYS A 641 -53.47 -18.93 0.79
C CYS A 641 -53.07 -20.09 1.74
N LYS A 642 -54.04 -20.65 2.41
CA LYS A 642 -53.84 -21.86 3.22
C LYS A 642 -53.76 -23.07 2.31
N LEU A 643 -52.58 -23.67 2.18
CA LEU A 643 -52.26 -24.78 1.31
C LEU A 643 -52.57 -26.12 2.04
N GLY A 644 -53.54 -26.85 1.60
CA GLY A 644 -53.89 -28.17 2.18
C GLY A 644 -52.85 -29.23 1.81
N LEU A 645 -52.14 -29.77 2.82
CA LEU A 645 -50.98 -30.65 2.61
C LEU A 645 -51.11 -31.93 3.46
N ALA A 646 -50.54 -33.04 2.99
CA ALA A 646 -50.40 -34.29 3.75
C ALA A 646 -49.38 -34.15 4.87
N ALA A 647 -49.33 -35.12 5.80
CA ALA A 647 -48.18 -35.31 6.66
C ALA A 647 -46.93 -35.54 5.79
N GLY A 648 -45.82 -34.90 6.10
CA GLY A 648 -44.61 -35.01 5.30
C GLY A 648 -43.63 -33.85 5.58
N GLU A 649 -42.51 -33.86 4.86
CA GLU A 649 -41.53 -32.77 4.84
C GLU A 649 -41.77 -31.91 3.62
N TYR A 650 -41.64 -30.60 3.82
CA TYR A 650 -41.81 -29.56 2.79
C TYR A 650 -40.70 -28.57 2.85
N TYR A 651 -40.32 -28.04 1.70
CA TYR A 651 -39.22 -27.13 1.54
C TYR A 651 -39.67 -25.82 0.88
N VAL A 652 -39.26 -24.70 1.43
CA VAL A 652 -39.45 -23.41 0.77
C VAL A 652 -38.07 -22.94 0.31
N CYS A 653 -37.97 -22.61 -0.98
CA CYS A 653 -36.78 -22.01 -1.57
C CYS A 653 -37.08 -20.55 -1.84
N VAL A 654 -36.21 -19.67 -1.33
CA VAL A 654 -36.13 -18.27 -1.70
C VAL A 654 -34.94 -18.09 -2.62
N SER A 655 -35.08 -17.39 -3.72
CA SER A 655 -34.00 -17.14 -4.68
C SER A 655 -34.20 -15.80 -5.38
N GLN A 656 -33.17 -15.32 -6.06
CA GLN A 656 -33.29 -14.17 -6.93
C GLN A 656 -34.35 -14.39 -8.02
N ALA A 657 -35.10 -13.34 -8.36
CA ALA A 657 -35.98 -13.31 -9.53
C ALA A 657 -35.27 -12.70 -10.75
N SER A 658 -35.59 -11.49 -11.14
CA SER A 658 -34.96 -10.81 -12.28
C SER A 658 -33.80 -9.89 -11.88
N THR A 659 -33.82 -9.37 -10.66
CA THR A 659 -32.81 -8.43 -10.14
C THR A 659 -32.33 -8.89 -8.78
N LEU A 660 -31.01 -8.92 -8.58
CA LEU A 660 -30.41 -9.22 -7.29
C LEU A 660 -30.75 -8.10 -6.29
N TYR A 661 -31.35 -8.48 -5.19
CA TYR A 661 -31.60 -7.60 -4.05
C TYR A 661 -31.00 -8.26 -2.80
N THR A 662 -29.95 -7.65 -2.30
CA THR A 662 -29.13 -8.16 -1.19
C THR A 662 -29.66 -7.76 0.20
N GLY A 663 -30.79 -7.09 0.26
CA GLY A 663 -31.44 -6.74 1.53
C GLY A 663 -32.04 -7.94 2.23
N ASP A 664 -32.19 -7.83 3.55
CA ASP A 664 -32.83 -8.89 4.33
C ASP A 664 -34.28 -9.10 3.92
N TYR A 665 -34.68 -10.37 3.88
CA TYR A 665 -36.06 -10.77 3.83
C TYR A 665 -36.47 -11.51 5.11
N THR A 666 -37.76 -11.73 5.31
CA THR A 666 -38.33 -12.52 6.40
C THR A 666 -39.21 -13.59 5.83
N ILE A 667 -39.19 -14.80 6.44
CA ILE A 667 -40.07 -15.91 6.11
C ILE A 667 -40.63 -16.52 7.37
N CYS A 668 -41.92 -16.79 7.35
CA CYS A 668 -42.62 -17.49 8.44
C CYS A 668 -43.54 -18.56 7.85
N MET A 669 -43.41 -19.79 8.35
CA MET A 669 -44.21 -20.94 7.97
C MET A 669 -45.14 -21.32 9.10
N THR A 670 -46.45 -21.18 8.89
CA THR A 670 -47.44 -21.52 9.90
C THR A 670 -48.23 -22.75 9.45
N GLN A 671 -48.14 -23.82 10.21
CA GLN A 671 -48.92 -25.06 9.97
C GLN A 671 -49.97 -25.27 11.04
N LYS A 672 -51.11 -25.80 10.64
CA LYS A 672 -52.19 -26.25 11.56
C LYS A 672 -52.74 -27.57 11.09
N ALA A 673 -52.77 -28.55 11.98
CA ALA A 673 -53.34 -29.84 11.70
C ALA A 673 -54.86 -29.72 11.42
N ALA A 674 -55.39 -30.56 10.53
CA ALA A 674 -56.83 -30.67 10.30
C ALA A 674 -57.48 -31.28 11.52
N SER A 675 -58.58 -30.68 11.98
CA SER A 675 -59.44 -31.26 13.03
C SER A 675 -60.61 -32.03 12.36
N GLY A 676 -60.54 -33.34 12.39
CA GLY A 676 -61.67 -34.20 11.95
C GLY A 676 -61.37 -34.97 10.64
N SER A 677 -62.10 -36.10 10.47
CA SER A 677 -61.98 -37.09 9.40
C SER A 677 -62.50 -36.67 8.01
N SER A 678 -62.97 -35.41 7.86
CA SER A 678 -63.64 -34.97 6.62
C SER A 678 -62.67 -34.42 5.54
N LEU A 679 -61.43 -34.22 5.85
CA LEU A 679 -60.46 -33.65 4.89
C LEU A 679 -59.75 -34.69 4.00
N ALA A 680 -59.72 -35.94 4.44
CA ALA A 680 -59.07 -36.99 3.64
C ALA A 680 -59.90 -37.34 2.35
N ALA A 681 -61.20 -37.10 2.35
CA ALA A 681 -62.09 -37.44 1.22
C ALA A 681 -62.12 -36.33 0.12
N LYS A 682 -61.72 -35.09 0.41
CA LYS A 682 -61.73 -34.00 -0.57
C LYS A 682 -60.39 -33.78 -1.31
N ARG A 683 -59.42 -34.64 -1.10
CA ARG A 683 -58.02 -34.41 -1.49
C ARG A 683 -57.66 -34.91 -2.90
N THR A 684 -58.54 -35.62 -3.56
CA THR A 684 -58.26 -36.27 -4.86
C THR A 684 -58.52 -35.41 -6.07
N THR A 685 -58.86 -34.12 -5.90
CA THR A 685 -59.26 -33.28 -7.05
C THR A 685 -58.73 -31.83 -7.05
N VAL A 686 -57.56 -31.56 -6.46
CA VAL A 686 -56.95 -30.25 -6.66
C VAL A 686 -55.61 -30.42 -7.36
N THR A 687 -55.70 -30.92 -8.58
CA THR A 687 -54.71 -30.63 -9.64
C THR A 687 -55.18 -29.37 -10.35
N GLY A 688 -54.51 -28.24 -10.09
CA GLY A 688 -54.78 -27.02 -10.85
C GLY A 688 -55.38 -25.85 -10.09
N LEU A 689 -54.85 -25.44 -8.94
CA LEU A 689 -55.02 -24.08 -8.48
C LEU A 689 -54.12 -23.16 -9.36
N ARG A 690 -54.74 -22.65 -10.46
CA ARG A 690 -54.20 -21.48 -11.15
C ARG A 690 -54.46 -20.27 -10.24
N GLN A 691 -53.41 -19.49 -10.05
CA GLN A 691 -53.50 -18.14 -9.52
C GLN A 691 -54.51 -17.37 -10.38
N ILE A 692 -55.58 -16.90 -9.77
CA ILE A 692 -56.44 -15.88 -10.38
C ILE A 692 -55.81 -14.57 -9.96
N THR A 693 -55.25 -13.88 -10.94
CA THR A 693 -54.70 -12.52 -10.86
C THR A 693 -55.78 -11.54 -10.39
#